data_6e8ec6241ac760a524b11822232a202d
#
_entry.id   6e8ec6241ac760a524b11822232a202d
#
_cell.length_a   1.000
_cell.length_b   1.000
_cell.length_c   1.000
_cell.angle_alpha   90.00
_cell.angle_beta   90.00
_cell.angle_gamma   90.00
#
_symmetry.space_group_name_H-M   'P 1'
#
loop_
_entity.id
_entity.type
_entity.pdbx_description
1 polymer ?
#
loop_
_entity_poly.entity_id
_entity_poly.type
_entity_poly.pdbx_seq_one_letter_code
_entity_poly.pdbx_strand_id
1 'polypeptide(L)'
;MLCLMLVTGVTAKLKLPAVITDHMVIQAGEAVNVWGWADKGQKVTVTIDNHRTTVRTAKDGTWLAVLPAMNYGVPYTMTVTTGKESLTVSDILVGEVWVASGQSNMEFRLCSADNAEEAALSAHNSGIRVFTVERTMAKTPQADVVGSWTVSTPETVGDFTAVGYLFARELAKRLNCAVGIINTSWGGTDIETWMSPKAIESFPKYNPLVEEMRTADLDAQAKRWQELKAKFDKAVREECGERDGWYRTDFDKSDWQRLEVPGLWTIDTLAKMDGVVWTTTQFDVPEELTGKEATLYMGMIDDDDVTWVNGQRIGETKGFTVKRTYTIPAGVLKAGKNELTVKIIDDHGGGGCYGPRYLYFIRVGSQRIPILKHPWKYRISAVKDLEGFVPDNPNKYPSRLYNAMVAPICRYGIKGVIWYQGENNANRAQEYYRLFPAMINDWREQWKRPEMPFYWVQLANFMKPVDTPAESSWATLRDAQNATLSLPHTGQAVIIDVGEADDVHPKDKQTVANRLSLMALNHEYGMHDVYCDSPQPVRAERTADGNILLTLRNEAETLVCHDRYGYACGFAVAGADGVYRWAKGEVVAPNQVRLTTPKGVVPMMVRYAWGDNPDDANLYNSAGLPTTPFQIKVEPAKP
;
A
#
# COMPACT_ATOMS: atom_id res chain seq x y z
N MET A 1 63.85 12.35 -23.52
CA MET A 1 62.53 12.99 -23.74
C MET A 1 61.54 12.34 -22.80
N LEU A 2 61.34 12.94 -21.58
CA LEU A 2 60.53 12.38 -20.52
C LEU A 2 59.09 12.84 -20.76
N CYS A 3 58.21 11.91 -21.12
CA CYS A 3 56.80 12.20 -21.35
C CYS A 3 56.11 12.25 -19.99
N LEU A 4 55.86 13.46 -19.46
CA LEU A 4 55.02 13.67 -18.31
C LEU A 4 53.57 13.36 -18.70
N MET A 5 53.04 12.19 -18.31
CA MET A 5 51.60 11.95 -18.34
C MET A 5 50.94 12.83 -17.27
N LEU A 6 50.32 13.91 -17.69
CA LEU A 6 49.36 14.65 -16.88
C LEU A 6 48.15 13.72 -16.64
N VAL A 7 48.13 13.09 -15.47
CA VAL A 7 46.89 12.47 -14.94
C VAL A 7 45.95 13.63 -14.58
N THR A 8 45.07 13.99 -15.48
CA THR A 8 43.95 14.86 -15.18
C THR A 8 43.05 14.10 -14.21
N GLY A 9 43.25 14.35 -12.90
CA GLY A 9 42.34 13.85 -11.88
C GLY A 9 40.95 14.37 -12.17
N VAL A 10 40.02 13.46 -12.40
CA VAL A 10 38.59 13.80 -12.43
C VAL A 10 38.26 14.33 -11.05
N THR A 11 38.07 15.64 -10.91
CA THR A 11 37.62 16.27 -9.67
C THR A 11 36.18 15.86 -9.42
N ALA A 12 35.91 15.26 -8.26
CA ALA A 12 34.53 14.94 -7.86
C ALA A 12 33.81 16.24 -7.48
N LYS A 13 32.76 16.58 -8.23
CA LYS A 13 31.94 17.74 -7.97
C LYS A 13 31.27 17.64 -6.59
N LEU A 14 31.15 18.76 -5.87
CA LEU A 14 30.37 18.82 -4.64
C LEU A 14 28.91 18.39 -4.91
N LYS A 15 28.44 17.37 -4.21
CA LYS A 15 27.09 16.80 -4.38
C LYS A 15 26.45 16.54 -3.01
N LEU A 16 25.14 16.83 -2.91
CA LEU A 16 24.26 16.45 -1.83
C LEU A 16 23.37 15.26 -2.27
N PRO A 17 22.88 14.43 -1.33
CA PRO A 17 21.90 13.40 -1.64
C PRO A 17 20.54 14.02 -1.98
N ALA A 18 19.73 13.32 -2.75
CA ALA A 18 18.43 13.80 -3.23
C ALA A 18 17.48 14.24 -2.11
N VAL A 19 17.58 13.63 -0.91
CA VAL A 19 16.74 14.00 0.24
C VAL A 19 17.13 15.34 0.87
N ILE A 20 18.33 15.88 0.55
CA ILE A 20 18.80 17.20 1.01
C ILE A 20 18.73 18.17 -0.17
N THR A 21 17.54 18.70 -0.42
CA THR A 21 17.25 19.62 -1.54
C THR A 21 16.25 20.69 -1.10
N ASP A 22 15.95 21.61 -1.98
CA ASP A 22 14.93 22.64 -1.76
C ASP A 22 13.62 22.03 -1.25
N HIS A 23 12.92 22.77 -0.42
CA HIS A 23 11.65 22.39 0.20
C HIS A 23 11.74 21.27 1.26
N MET A 24 12.91 20.82 1.64
CA MET A 24 13.05 19.77 2.68
C MET A 24 12.52 20.24 4.04
N VAL A 25 12.11 19.26 4.87
CA VAL A 25 11.75 19.50 6.28
C VAL A 25 12.79 18.82 7.17
N ILE A 26 13.44 19.57 8.04
CA ILE A 26 14.39 19.07 9.05
C ILE A 26 13.62 18.69 10.30
N GLN A 27 13.96 17.53 10.93
CA GLN A 27 13.38 17.12 12.19
C GLN A 27 13.76 18.12 13.30
N ALA A 28 12.75 18.66 13.99
CA ALA A 28 12.90 19.58 15.09
C ALA A 28 13.51 18.88 16.33
N GLY A 29 14.30 19.63 17.10
CA GLY A 29 14.82 19.18 18.38
C GLY A 29 15.95 18.14 18.31
N GLU A 30 16.38 17.76 17.11
CA GLU A 30 17.46 16.78 16.90
C GLU A 30 18.65 17.40 16.15
N ALA A 31 19.83 16.80 16.32
CA ALA A 31 21.01 17.18 15.56
C ALA A 31 20.79 16.98 14.06
N VAL A 32 21.14 17.98 13.25
CA VAL A 32 20.90 17.97 11.82
C VAL A 32 22.07 17.34 11.09
N ASN A 33 21.87 16.19 10.51
CA ASN A 33 22.84 15.51 9.65
C ASN A 33 22.77 16.06 8.23
N VAL A 34 23.89 16.59 7.73
CA VAL A 34 24.08 16.97 6.32
C VAL A 34 25.27 16.22 5.77
N TRP A 35 25.07 15.48 4.69
CA TRP A 35 26.12 14.62 4.12
C TRP A 35 26.16 14.73 2.60
N GLY A 36 27.21 14.22 2.01
CA GLY A 36 27.36 14.23 0.57
C GLY A 36 28.75 13.79 0.13
N TRP A 37 29.11 14.22 -1.08
CA TRP A 37 30.35 13.83 -1.75
C TRP A 37 31.10 15.08 -2.23
N ALA A 38 32.42 15.02 -2.22
CA ALA A 38 33.34 16.01 -2.79
C ALA A 38 34.73 15.38 -2.94
N ASP A 39 35.69 16.12 -3.49
CA ASP A 39 37.06 15.65 -3.64
C ASP A 39 37.68 15.22 -2.30
N LYS A 40 38.42 14.13 -2.32
CA LYS A 40 39.11 13.59 -1.14
C LYS A 40 39.95 14.65 -0.42
N GLY A 41 39.77 14.71 0.91
CA GLY A 41 40.52 15.62 1.79
C GLY A 41 40.09 17.09 1.70
N GLN A 42 39.09 17.41 0.88
CA GLN A 42 38.57 18.77 0.74
C GLN A 42 37.83 19.22 2.00
N LYS A 43 37.96 20.50 2.35
CA LYS A 43 37.12 21.09 3.41
C LYS A 43 35.74 21.40 2.86
N VAL A 44 34.71 20.91 3.53
CA VAL A 44 33.30 21.21 3.26
C VAL A 44 32.76 21.99 4.45
N THR A 45 32.15 23.14 4.20
CA THR A 45 31.49 23.94 5.22
C THR A 45 30.00 24.00 4.92
N VAL A 46 29.21 23.62 5.91
CA VAL A 46 27.73 23.72 5.90
C VAL A 46 27.33 24.87 6.80
N THR A 47 26.49 25.75 6.30
CA THR A 47 25.94 26.91 7.04
C THR A 47 24.42 26.96 6.86
N ILE A 48 23.69 27.02 7.93
CA ILE A 48 22.24 27.26 7.98
C ILE A 48 21.94 28.18 9.15
N ASP A 49 21.30 29.30 8.91
CA ASP A 49 21.09 30.36 9.92
C ASP A 49 22.42 30.71 10.64
N ASN A 50 22.44 30.71 11.94
CA ASN A 50 23.64 30.97 12.77
C ASN A 50 24.53 29.73 12.96
N HIS A 51 24.16 28.58 12.46
CA HIS A 51 24.89 27.33 12.62
C HIS A 51 25.87 27.10 11.48
N ARG A 52 27.11 26.81 11.83
CA ARG A 52 28.18 26.55 10.86
C ARG A 52 29.05 25.37 11.33
N THR A 53 29.21 24.38 10.44
CA THR A 53 30.09 23.24 10.69
C THR A 53 31.02 23.03 9.50
N THR A 54 32.30 22.75 9.79
CA THR A 54 33.29 22.45 8.73
C THR A 54 33.89 21.08 8.98
N VAL A 55 33.86 20.24 7.95
CA VAL A 55 34.38 18.86 7.96
C VAL A 55 35.36 18.64 6.81
N ARG A 56 36.10 17.55 6.85
CA ARG A 56 36.93 17.09 5.73
C ARG A 56 36.33 15.84 5.10
N THR A 57 36.34 15.77 3.78
CA THR A 57 35.96 14.55 3.05
C THR A 57 36.90 13.40 3.37
N ALA A 58 36.34 12.22 3.53
CA ALA A 58 37.07 10.98 3.72
C ALA A 58 37.84 10.54 2.45
N LYS A 59 38.55 9.42 2.52
CA LYS A 59 39.34 8.90 1.40
C LYS A 59 38.48 8.47 0.21
N ASP A 60 37.23 8.08 0.47
CA ASP A 60 36.23 7.69 -0.51
C ASP A 60 35.41 8.87 -1.08
N GLY A 61 35.74 10.12 -0.65
CA GLY A 61 35.04 11.32 -1.09
C GLY A 61 33.76 11.63 -0.31
N THR A 62 33.36 10.82 0.67
CA THR A 62 32.17 11.08 1.51
C THR A 62 32.49 12.08 2.63
N TRP A 63 31.47 12.80 3.08
CA TRP A 63 31.54 13.67 4.23
C TRP A 63 30.21 13.68 4.99
N LEU A 64 30.27 13.95 6.28
CA LEU A 64 29.11 14.15 7.17
C LEU A 64 29.39 15.33 8.08
N ALA A 65 28.55 16.35 7.97
CA ALA A 65 28.51 17.48 8.90
C ALA A 65 27.30 17.31 9.83
N VAL A 66 27.52 17.50 11.13
CA VAL A 66 26.46 17.47 12.13
C VAL A 66 26.31 18.90 12.67
N LEU A 67 25.13 19.45 12.54
CA LEU A 67 24.76 20.76 13.05
C LEU A 67 23.95 20.62 14.35
N PRO A 68 23.92 21.64 15.22
CA PRO A 68 23.07 21.64 16.41
C PRO A 68 21.58 21.45 16.03
N ALA A 69 20.81 21.00 17.02
CA ALA A 69 19.36 20.91 16.90
C ALA A 69 18.74 22.27 16.59
N MET A 70 17.71 22.27 15.74
CA MET A 70 16.95 23.46 15.37
C MET A 70 15.50 23.33 15.87
N ASN A 71 14.87 24.47 16.11
CA ASN A 71 13.47 24.53 16.52
C ASN A 71 12.59 25.07 15.38
N TYR A 72 11.28 24.91 15.51
CA TYR A 72 10.31 25.51 14.59
C TYR A 72 10.58 26.98 14.36
N GLY A 73 10.36 27.46 13.14
CA GLY A 73 10.65 28.84 12.81
C GLY A 73 10.23 29.20 11.39
N VAL A 74 10.85 30.25 10.86
CA VAL A 74 10.68 30.69 9.48
C VAL A 74 11.44 29.79 8.51
N PRO A 75 11.16 29.84 7.20
CA PRO A 75 11.94 29.10 6.21
C PRO A 75 13.42 29.50 6.24
N TYR A 76 14.31 28.51 6.17
CA TYR A 76 15.75 28.68 6.18
C TYR A 76 16.35 28.44 4.79
N THR A 77 17.56 28.96 4.62
CA THR A 77 18.45 28.64 3.49
C THR A 77 19.74 28.05 4.02
N MET A 78 20.17 26.94 3.44
CA MET A 78 21.44 26.28 3.76
C MET A 78 22.41 26.49 2.59
N THR A 79 23.66 26.79 2.92
CA THR A 79 24.76 26.81 1.96
C THR A 79 25.79 25.74 2.31
N VAL A 80 26.24 25.01 1.31
CA VAL A 80 27.30 24.02 1.42
C VAL A 80 28.42 24.43 0.50
N THR A 81 29.58 24.74 1.06
CA THR A 81 30.69 25.30 0.30
C THR A 81 31.95 24.46 0.44
N THR A 82 32.70 24.40 -0.64
CA THR A 82 34.12 24.00 -0.67
C THR A 82 34.97 25.21 -1.04
N GLY A 83 36.29 25.08 -1.17
CA GLY A 83 37.14 26.21 -1.62
C GLY A 83 36.83 26.69 -3.05
N LYS A 84 36.07 25.96 -3.83
CA LYS A 84 35.82 26.20 -5.26
C LYS A 84 34.34 26.17 -5.65
N GLU A 85 33.50 25.51 -4.90
CA GLU A 85 32.10 25.25 -5.26
C GLU A 85 31.16 25.64 -4.11
N SER A 86 29.94 26.04 -4.45
CA SER A 86 28.87 26.35 -3.51
C SER A 86 27.56 25.74 -4.01
N LEU A 87 26.84 25.09 -3.11
CA LEU A 87 25.45 24.66 -3.31
C LEU A 87 24.57 25.41 -2.33
N THR A 88 23.39 25.79 -2.78
CA THR A 88 22.37 26.41 -1.94
C THR A 88 21.14 25.53 -1.93
N VAL A 89 20.59 25.28 -0.75
CA VAL A 89 19.31 24.61 -0.53
C VAL A 89 18.38 25.63 0.12
N SER A 90 17.27 25.91 -0.50
CA SER A 90 16.36 26.99 -0.15
C SER A 90 15.03 26.45 0.38
N ASP A 91 14.26 27.33 1.04
CA ASP A 91 12.92 27.01 1.54
C ASP A 91 12.89 25.76 2.43
N ILE A 92 13.84 25.68 3.36
CA ILE A 92 13.94 24.61 4.36
C ILE A 92 13.03 24.95 5.54
N LEU A 93 12.18 24.02 5.95
CA LEU A 93 11.41 24.14 7.18
C LEU A 93 11.99 23.23 8.28
N VAL A 94 11.78 23.63 9.52
CA VAL A 94 12.02 22.78 10.70
C VAL A 94 10.66 22.36 11.24
N GLY A 95 10.44 21.07 11.35
CA GLY A 95 9.14 20.49 11.70
C GLY A 95 9.26 19.04 12.15
N GLU A 96 8.18 18.31 12.04
CA GLU A 96 8.15 16.89 12.36
C GLU A 96 8.32 16.06 11.08
N VAL A 97 9.24 15.11 11.07
CA VAL A 97 9.52 14.28 9.90
C VAL A 97 9.18 12.82 10.18
N TRP A 98 8.34 12.25 9.35
CA TRP A 98 7.94 10.85 9.45
C TRP A 98 8.23 10.09 8.16
N VAL A 99 8.64 8.83 8.30
CA VAL A 99 8.73 7.91 7.16
C VAL A 99 7.40 7.19 7.03
N ALA A 100 6.80 7.26 5.83
CA ALA A 100 5.64 6.46 5.44
C ALA A 100 6.11 5.34 4.52
N SER A 101 5.98 4.07 4.95
CA SER A 101 6.49 2.92 4.20
C SER A 101 5.56 1.71 4.25
N GLY A 102 5.78 0.76 3.37
CA GLY A 102 4.97 -0.45 3.23
C GLY A 102 4.65 -0.78 1.78
N GLN A 103 3.46 -1.35 1.56
CA GLN A 103 3.02 -1.76 0.23
C GLN A 103 1.91 -0.87 -0.36
N SER A 104 1.10 -1.42 -1.27
CA SER A 104 0.11 -0.67 -2.06
C SER A 104 -0.84 0.20 -1.25
N ASN A 105 -1.24 -0.22 -0.06
CA ASN A 105 -2.11 0.56 0.81
C ASN A 105 -1.43 1.81 1.40
N MET A 106 -0.10 1.79 1.60
CA MET A 106 0.68 2.98 1.93
C MET A 106 0.99 3.82 0.67
N GLU A 107 1.24 3.16 -0.45
CA GLU A 107 1.49 3.81 -1.74
C GLU A 107 0.25 4.50 -2.31
N PHE A 108 -0.94 4.09 -1.92
CA PHE A 108 -2.24 4.52 -2.42
C PHE A 108 -2.33 6.05 -2.48
N ARG A 109 -2.56 6.60 -3.68
CA ARG A 109 -2.56 8.03 -3.90
C ARG A 109 -3.85 8.70 -3.41
N LEU A 110 -3.74 9.94 -2.95
CA LEU A 110 -4.88 10.70 -2.45
C LEU A 110 -5.99 10.86 -3.50
N CYS A 111 -5.64 11.05 -4.78
CA CYS A 111 -6.65 11.17 -5.85
C CYS A 111 -7.55 9.95 -6.03
N SER A 112 -7.17 8.80 -5.46
CA SER A 112 -7.96 7.56 -5.49
C SER A 112 -8.71 7.27 -4.19
N ALA A 113 -8.50 8.08 -3.14
CA ALA A 113 -9.16 7.94 -1.84
C ALA A 113 -10.57 8.56 -1.84
N ASP A 114 -11.38 8.18 -0.85
CA ASP A 114 -12.63 8.86 -0.59
C ASP A 114 -12.38 10.32 -0.21
N ASN A 115 -13.29 11.20 -0.62
CA ASN A 115 -13.20 12.67 -0.38
C ASN A 115 -11.91 13.32 -0.94
N ALA A 116 -11.28 12.72 -1.96
CA ALA A 116 -10.05 13.21 -2.56
C ALA A 116 -10.15 14.66 -3.06
N GLU A 117 -11.27 15.02 -3.68
CA GLU A 117 -11.52 16.38 -4.20
C GLU A 117 -11.56 17.39 -3.06
N GLU A 118 -12.30 17.12 -1.98
CA GLU A 118 -12.38 17.99 -0.80
C GLU A 118 -11.01 18.14 -0.13
N ALA A 119 -10.29 17.02 0.01
CA ALA A 119 -8.95 17.02 0.57
C ALA A 119 -7.97 17.86 -0.28
N ALA A 120 -8.05 17.78 -1.60
CA ALA A 120 -7.24 18.55 -2.51
C ALA A 120 -7.60 20.04 -2.46
N LEU A 121 -8.88 20.39 -2.54
CA LEU A 121 -9.33 21.78 -2.46
C LEU A 121 -8.95 22.47 -1.14
N SER A 122 -8.81 21.70 -0.05
CA SER A 122 -8.38 22.23 1.25
C SER A 122 -6.86 22.27 1.46
N ALA A 123 -6.06 21.84 0.48
CA ALA A 123 -4.60 21.65 0.59
C ALA A 123 -3.81 22.96 0.44
N HIS A 124 -4.08 23.93 1.32
CA HIS A 124 -3.39 25.24 1.30
C HIS A 124 -2.26 25.37 2.34
N ASN A 125 -1.90 24.28 3.03
CA ASN A 125 -0.83 24.31 4.03
C ASN A 125 0.52 23.97 3.40
N SER A 126 1.27 25.00 2.97
CA SER A 126 2.63 24.85 2.42
C SER A 126 3.68 24.33 3.42
N GLY A 127 3.33 24.19 4.70
CA GLY A 127 4.15 23.53 5.72
C GLY A 127 4.12 22.02 5.65
N ILE A 128 3.18 21.41 4.89
CA ILE A 128 3.17 19.97 4.64
C ILE A 128 3.95 19.69 3.36
N ARG A 129 4.92 18.80 3.43
CA ARG A 129 5.80 18.45 2.30
C ARG A 129 6.04 16.95 2.25
N VAL A 130 6.06 16.40 1.05
CA VAL A 130 6.28 14.97 0.83
C VAL A 130 7.49 14.76 -0.06
N PHE A 131 8.44 13.97 0.42
CA PHE A 131 9.52 13.42 -0.39
C PHE A 131 9.11 12.03 -0.86
N THR A 132 8.92 11.84 -2.15
CA THR A 132 8.61 10.53 -2.70
C THR A 132 9.87 9.89 -3.27
N VAL A 133 10.27 8.75 -2.69
CA VAL A 133 11.36 7.92 -3.18
C VAL A 133 10.88 7.16 -4.41
N GLU A 134 11.60 7.30 -5.53
CA GLU A 134 11.31 6.51 -6.73
C GLU A 134 11.57 5.01 -6.48
N ARG A 135 10.71 4.17 -7.06
CA ARG A 135 10.81 2.72 -6.92
C ARG A 135 12.05 2.18 -7.62
N THR A 136 12.97 1.69 -6.84
CA THR A 136 14.22 1.09 -7.32
C THR A 136 14.60 -0.12 -6.48
N MET A 137 15.37 -1.02 -7.07
CA MET A 137 15.86 -2.24 -6.44
C MET A 137 17.39 -2.30 -6.54
N ALA A 138 18.06 -2.77 -5.47
CA ALA A 138 19.51 -2.92 -5.48
C ALA A 138 19.99 -4.18 -4.76
N LYS A 139 21.09 -4.78 -5.23
CA LYS A 139 21.74 -5.91 -4.56
C LYS A 139 22.42 -5.53 -3.25
N THR A 140 22.90 -4.30 -3.16
CA THR A 140 23.65 -3.77 -2.02
C THR A 140 23.12 -2.40 -1.62
N PRO A 141 23.32 -1.99 -0.36
CA PRO A 141 22.90 -0.68 0.11
C PRO A 141 23.45 0.44 -0.78
N GLN A 142 22.57 1.29 -1.26
CA GLN A 142 22.91 2.44 -2.10
C GLN A 142 23.27 3.65 -1.23
N ALA A 143 23.98 4.58 -1.80
CA ALA A 143 24.41 5.78 -1.10
C ALA A 143 23.42 6.95 -1.24
N ASP A 144 22.54 6.90 -2.22
CA ASP A 144 21.57 7.93 -2.57
C ASP A 144 20.27 7.31 -3.10
N VAL A 145 19.18 8.05 -3.02
CA VAL A 145 17.88 7.72 -3.63
C VAL A 145 17.62 8.63 -4.82
N VAL A 146 16.62 8.28 -5.62
CA VAL A 146 16.01 9.19 -6.58
C VAL A 146 14.68 9.66 -5.99
N GLY A 147 14.41 10.95 -6.03
CA GLY A 147 13.20 11.55 -5.48
C GLY A 147 13.32 13.06 -5.31
N SER A 148 12.23 13.69 -4.90
CA SER A 148 12.18 15.14 -4.65
C SER A 148 11.15 15.48 -3.59
N TRP A 149 11.39 16.58 -2.85
CA TRP A 149 10.39 17.19 -1.99
C TRP A 149 9.36 17.96 -2.80
N THR A 150 8.11 17.73 -2.53
CA THR A 150 6.98 18.44 -3.15
C THR A 150 6.15 19.11 -2.07
N VAL A 151 5.87 20.41 -2.28
CA VAL A 151 5.03 21.20 -1.38
C VAL A 151 3.56 20.87 -1.61
N SER A 152 2.79 20.80 -0.52
CA SER A 152 1.33 20.58 -0.57
C SER A 152 0.62 21.79 -1.17
N THR A 153 -0.03 21.57 -2.31
CA THR A 153 -0.97 22.48 -2.97
C THR A 153 -2.14 21.68 -3.52
N PRO A 154 -3.27 22.31 -3.88
CA PRO A 154 -4.38 21.62 -4.53
C PRO A 154 -3.98 20.81 -5.78
N GLU A 155 -2.97 21.27 -6.51
CA GLU A 155 -2.49 20.64 -7.75
C GLU A 155 -1.56 19.44 -7.48
N THR A 156 -0.85 19.43 -6.36
CA THR A 156 0.20 18.42 -6.09
C THR A 156 -0.25 17.28 -5.19
N VAL A 157 -1.17 17.51 -4.25
CA VAL A 157 -1.53 16.53 -3.21
C VAL A 157 -2.20 15.28 -3.75
N GLY A 158 -2.82 15.36 -4.93
CA GLY A 158 -3.44 14.21 -5.58
C GLY A 158 -2.49 13.03 -5.78
N ASP A 159 -1.21 13.30 -5.98
CA ASP A 159 -0.16 12.31 -6.19
C ASP A 159 0.55 11.84 -4.91
N PHE A 160 0.24 12.44 -3.76
CA PHE A 160 0.83 12.04 -2.49
C PHE A 160 0.23 10.72 -1.97
N THR A 161 1.00 9.98 -1.17
CA THR A 161 0.45 8.91 -0.35
C THR A 161 -0.73 9.44 0.48
N ALA A 162 -1.91 8.86 0.31
CA ALA A 162 -3.11 9.33 1.00
C ALA A 162 -2.93 9.24 2.52
N VAL A 163 -2.47 8.08 3.03
CA VAL A 163 -2.24 7.87 4.46
C VAL A 163 -1.19 8.83 4.99
N GLY A 164 -0.04 8.96 4.30
CA GLY A 164 1.04 9.85 4.73
C GLY A 164 0.62 11.32 4.74
N TYR A 165 -0.06 11.80 3.69
CA TYR A 165 -0.54 13.17 3.62
C TYR A 165 -1.61 13.50 4.66
N LEU A 166 -2.62 12.64 4.80
CA LEU A 166 -3.71 12.85 5.76
C LEU A 166 -3.21 12.78 7.22
N PHE A 167 -2.25 11.89 7.51
CA PHE A 167 -1.54 11.85 8.79
C PHE A 167 -0.78 13.17 9.04
N ALA A 168 -0.01 13.65 8.07
CA ALA A 168 0.71 14.91 8.18
C ALA A 168 -0.23 16.10 8.38
N ARG A 169 -1.39 16.10 7.72
CA ARG A 169 -2.41 17.13 7.84
C ARG A 169 -2.97 17.22 9.26
N GLU A 170 -3.28 16.07 9.88
CA GLU A 170 -3.76 16.04 11.27
C GLU A 170 -2.68 16.50 12.26
N LEU A 171 -1.43 16.06 12.09
CA LEU A 171 -0.32 16.51 12.92
C LEU A 171 -0.08 18.03 12.76
N ALA A 172 0.03 18.52 11.53
CA ALA A 172 0.25 19.94 11.28
C ALA A 172 -0.84 20.83 11.89
N LYS A 173 -2.11 20.38 11.81
CA LYS A 173 -3.25 21.06 12.42
C LYS A 173 -3.18 21.11 13.94
N ARG A 174 -2.83 19.99 14.58
CA ARG A 174 -2.82 19.86 16.04
C ARG A 174 -1.57 20.48 16.68
N LEU A 175 -0.42 20.34 16.04
CA LEU A 175 0.87 20.81 16.55
C LEU A 175 1.19 22.24 16.09
N ASN A 176 0.48 22.75 15.09
CA ASN A 176 0.77 24.05 14.47
C ASN A 176 2.23 24.18 14.01
N CYS A 177 2.75 23.15 13.35
CA CYS A 177 4.12 23.09 12.84
C CYS A 177 4.17 22.53 11.43
N ALA A 178 5.33 22.65 10.77
CA ALA A 178 5.58 21.97 9.51
C ALA A 178 5.68 20.46 9.70
N VAL A 179 5.24 19.69 8.69
CA VAL A 179 5.36 18.22 8.69
C VAL A 179 5.89 17.74 7.36
N GLY A 180 7.00 16.98 7.42
CA GLY A 180 7.60 16.30 6.29
C GLY A 180 7.27 14.80 6.30
N ILE A 181 6.86 14.28 5.16
CA ILE A 181 6.71 12.84 4.94
C ILE A 181 7.77 12.36 3.95
N ILE A 182 8.53 11.34 4.32
CA ILE A 182 9.38 10.61 3.38
C ILE A 182 8.63 9.33 3.01
N ASN A 183 8.02 9.32 1.82
CA ASN A 183 7.31 8.16 1.32
C ASN A 183 8.26 7.20 0.61
N THR A 184 8.41 6.00 1.18
CA THR A 184 9.18 4.89 0.59
C THR A 184 8.31 3.64 0.63
N SER A 185 7.40 3.50 -0.34
CA SER A 185 6.43 2.41 -0.44
C SER A 185 6.39 1.81 -1.84
N TRP A 186 6.03 0.52 -1.93
CA TRP A 186 5.90 -0.20 -3.20
C TRP A 186 4.86 -1.32 -3.07
N GLY A 187 3.83 -1.27 -3.93
CA GLY A 187 2.72 -2.22 -3.94
C GLY A 187 3.14 -3.68 -4.15
N GLY A 188 2.41 -4.63 -3.53
CA GLY A 188 2.63 -6.05 -3.70
C GLY A 188 3.94 -6.59 -3.12
N THR A 189 4.53 -5.92 -2.13
CA THR A 189 5.86 -6.30 -1.61
C THR A 189 5.79 -7.06 -0.29
N ASP A 190 6.67 -8.05 -0.15
CA ASP A 190 6.90 -8.83 1.05
C ASP A 190 7.75 -8.04 2.06
N ILE A 191 7.57 -8.30 3.35
CA ILE A 191 8.31 -7.59 4.41
C ILE A 191 9.82 -7.81 4.33
N GLU A 192 10.27 -9.01 3.93
CA GLU A 192 11.69 -9.36 3.87
C GLU A 192 12.51 -8.54 2.86
N THR A 193 11.87 -7.96 1.85
CA THR A 193 12.57 -7.07 0.90
C THR A 193 12.89 -5.69 1.51
N TRP A 194 12.21 -5.33 2.62
CA TRP A 194 12.39 -4.10 3.39
C TRP A 194 13.36 -4.24 4.58
N MET A 195 13.91 -5.43 4.81
CA MET A 195 14.88 -5.72 5.87
C MET A 195 16.31 -5.57 5.36
N SER A 196 17.22 -5.11 6.22
CA SER A 196 18.64 -5.03 5.86
C SER A 196 19.26 -6.42 5.60
N PRO A 197 20.32 -6.52 4.83
CA PRO A 197 21.05 -7.79 4.66
C PRO A 197 21.45 -8.40 6.01
N LYS A 198 21.85 -7.57 6.98
CA LYS A 198 22.22 -8.00 8.34
C LYS A 198 21.04 -8.65 9.08
N ALA A 199 19.85 -8.05 8.99
CA ALA A 199 18.67 -8.61 9.65
C ALA A 199 18.24 -9.94 9.01
N ILE A 200 18.35 -10.06 7.69
CA ILE A 200 18.04 -11.29 6.94
C ILE A 200 18.93 -12.47 7.33
N GLU A 201 20.19 -12.24 7.73
CA GLU A 201 21.10 -13.29 8.22
C GLU A 201 20.50 -14.07 9.40
N SER A 202 19.60 -13.46 10.19
CA SER A 202 18.90 -14.13 11.28
C SER A 202 17.82 -15.14 10.82
N PHE A 203 17.57 -15.23 9.51
CA PHE A 203 16.56 -16.09 8.90
C PHE A 203 17.18 -17.04 7.87
N PRO A 204 17.77 -18.18 8.30
CA PRO A 204 18.54 -19.07 7.42
C PRO A 204 17.82 -19.59 6.18
N LYS A 205 16.47 -19.60 6.20
CA LYS A 205 15.66 -19.99 5.03
C LYS A 205 15.89 -19.09 3.81
N TYR A 206 16.34 -17.83 4.00
CA TYR A 206 16.64 -16.91 2.89
C TYR A 206 18.07 -17.01 2.36
N ASN A 207 18.97 -17.76 3.02
CA ASN A 207 20.36 -17.89 2.59
C ASN A 207 20.51 -18.32 1.12
N PRO A 208 19.74 -19.28 0.59
CA PRO A 208 19.83 -19.64 -0.83
C PRO A 208 19.52 -18.48 -1.76
N LEU A 209 18.49 -17.66 -1.44
CA LEU A 209 18.10 -16.50 -2.24
C LEU A 209 19.13 -15.37 -2.16
N VAL A 210 19.74 -15.16 -0.98
CA VAL A 210 20.83 -14.18 -0.80
C VAL A 210 22.04 -14.56 -1.65
N GLU A 211 22.42 -15.85 -1.66
CA GLU A 211 23.55 -16.34 -2.47
C GLU A 211 23.24 -16.26 -3.97
N GLU A 212 22.03 -16.61 -4.37
CA GLU A 212 21.57 -16.46 -5.75
C GLU A 212 21.62 -14.99 -6.18
N MET A 213 21.09 -14.07 -5.37
CA MET A 213 21.14 -12.63 -5.64
C MET A 213 22.58 -12.13 -5.82
N ARG A 214 23.50 -12.61 -5.00
CA ARG A 214 24.91 -12.20 -5.04
C ARG A 214 25.55 -12.53 -6.38
N THR A 215 25.25 -13.70 -6.93
CA THR A 215 25.84 -14.21 -8.18
C THR A 215 25.05 -13.84 -9.43
N ALA A 216 23.76 -13.47 -9.29
CA ALA A 216 22.89 -13.14 -10.42
C ALA A 216 23.42 -11.97 -11.25
N ASP A 217 23.40 -12.10 -12.57
CA ASP A 217 23.62 -11.00 -13.51
C ASP A 217 22.30 -10.30 -13.79
N LEU A 218 21.98 -9.27 -12.97
CA LEU A 218 20.73 -8.53 -13.09
C LEU A 218 20.68 -7.65 -14.34
N ASP A 219 21.83 -7.19 -14.85
CA ASP A 219 21.88 -6.39 -16.07
C ASP A 219 21.54 -7.25 -17.30
N ALA A 220 22.07 -8.48 -17.36
CA ALA A 220 21.68 -9.44 -18.38
C ALA A 220 20.19 -9.82 -18.27
N GLN A 221 19.67 -10.00 -17.05
CA GLN A 221 18.23 -10.25 -16.84
C GLN A 221 17.36 -9.07 -17.31
N ALA A 222 17.73 -7.83 -16.96
CA ALA A 222 17.01 -6.63 -17.40
C ALA A 222 17.04 -6.49 -18.94
N LYS A 223 18.19 -6.74 -19.58
CA LYS A 223 18.29 -6.74 -21.05
C LYS A 223 17.39 -7.81 -21.67
N ARG A 224 17.42 -9.02 -21.13
CA ARG A 224 16.56 -10.13 -21.62
C ARG A 224 15.07 -9.79 -21.48
N TRP A 225 14.67 -9.19 -20.35
CA TRP A 225 13.31 -8.69 -20.15
C TRP A 225 12.90 -7.69 -21.24
N GLN A 226 13.76 -6.69 -21.53
CA GLN A 226 13.47 -5.70 -22.58
C GLN A 226 13.32 -6.34 -23.97
N GLU A 227 14.16 -7.34 -24.30
CA GLU A 227 14.04 -8.08 -25.55
C GLU A 227 12.71 -8.84 -25.66
N LEU A 228 12.31 -9.54 -24.58
CA LEU A 228 11.05 -10.28 -24.55
C LEU A 228 9.84 -9.34 -24.59
N LYS A 229 9.90 -8.22 -23.85
CA LYS A 229 8.86 -7.19 -23.90
C LYS A 229 8.73 -6.59 -25.30
N ALA A 230 9.83 -6.23 -25.94
CA ALA A 230 9.80 -5.71 -27.31
C ALA A 230 9.21 -6.73 -28.32
N LYS A 231 9.49 -8.04 -28.13
CA LYS A 231 8.89 -9.13 -28.89
C LYS A 231 7.38 -9.18 -28.71
N PHE A 232 6.91 -9.06 -27.46
CA PHE A 232 5.47 -9.02 -27.14
C PHE A 232 4.81 -7.75 -27.69
N ASP A 233 5.40 -6.57 -27.49
CA ASP A 233 4.89 -5.30 -28.03
C ASP A 233 4.75 -5.36 -29.58
N LYS A 234 5.66 -6.05 -30.23
CA LYS A 234 5.56 -6.33 -31.67
C LYS A 234 4.37 -7.26 -31.98
N ALA A 235 4.24 -8.35 -31.23
CA ALA A 235 3.14 -9.29 -31.40
C ALA A 235 1.76 -8.62 -31.18
N VAL A 236 1.64 -7.69 -30.21
CA VAL A 236 0.42 -6.89 -29.99
C VAL A 236 0.10 -5.98 -31.19
N ARG A 237 1.12 -5.38 -31.81
CA ARG A 237 0.93 -4.52 -33.00
C ARG A 237 0.58 -5.30 -34.27
N GLU A 238 1.10 -6.51 -34.41
CA GLU A 238 0.99 -7.34 -35.61
C GLU A 238 -0.02 -8.48 -35.45
N GLU A 239 -0.77 -8.50 -34.32
CA GLU A 239 -1.72 -9.57 -34.02
C GLU A 239 -2.81 -9.72 -35.10
N CYS A 240 -3.31 -10.93 -35.24
CA CYS A 240 -4.18 -11.26 -36.35
C CYS A 240 -5.59 -10.66 -36.22
N GLY A 241 -6.10 -10.43 -35.01
CA GLY A 241 -7.50 -10.02 -34.83
C GLY A 241 -7.83 -8.66 -35.44
N GLU A 242 -6.92 -7.67 -35.24
CA GLU A 242 -7.12 -6.35 -35.85
C GLU A 242 -6.87 -6.39 -37.37
N ARG A 243 -5.80 -7.05 -37.80
CA ARG A 243 -5.46 -7.24 -39.21
C ARG A 243 -6.58 -7.95 -39.99
N ASP A 244 -7.15 -9.01 -39.45
CA ASP A 244 -8.14 -9.86 -40.08
C ASP A 244 -9.58 -9.35 -39.84
N GLY A 245 -9.73 -8.24 -39.09
CA GLY A 245 -11.00 -7.55 -38.89
C GLY A 245 -11.96 -8.26 -37.93
N TRP A 246 -11.47 -8.86 -36.84
CA TRP A 246 -12.30 -9.56 -35.85
C TRP A 246 -13.36 -8.66 -35.19
N TYR A 247 -13.15 -7.35 -35.22
CA TYR A 247 -14.11 -6.34 -34.75
C TYR A 247 -15.32 -6.12 -35.70
N ARG A 248 -15.27 -6.65 -36.94
CA ARG A 248 -16.31 -6.44 -37.92
C ARG A 248 -17.51 -7.32 -37.62
N THR A 249 -18.70 -6.84 -37.89
CA THR A 249 -19.96 -7.57 -37.67
C THR A 249 -20.18 -8.72 -38.66
N ASP A 250 -19.51 -8.69 -39.82
CA ASP A 250 -19.54 -9.74 -40.82
C ASP A 250 -18.47 -10.83 -40.62
N PHE A 251 -17.60 -10.68 -39.62
CA PHE A 251 -16.62 -11.70 -39.25
C PHE A 251 -17.31 -12.85 -38.51
N ASP A 252 -17.04 -14.11 -38.95
CA ASP A 252 -17.59 -15.30 -38.29
C ASP A 252 -16.90 -15.52 -36.92
N LYS A 253 -17.69 -15.43 -35.85
CA LYS A 253 -17.28 -15.67 -34.46
C LYS A 253 -17.95 -16.90 -33.86
N SER A 254 -18.46 -17.82 -34.72
CA SER A 254 -19.17 -19.01 -34.26
C SER A 254 -18.32 -19.97 -33.45
N ASP A 255 -17.02 -20.07 -33.76
CA ASP A 255 -16.02 -20.91 -33.13
C ASP A 255 -15.37 -20.29 -31.84
N TRP A 256 -15.75 -19.04 -31.49
CA TRP A 256 -15.24 -18.40 -30.30
C TRP A 256 -15.78 -19.07 -29.02
N GLN A 257 -14.90 -19.23 -28.05
CA GLN A 257 -15.23 -19.88 -26.78
C GLN A 257 -16.04 -18.96 -25.86
N ARG A 258 -16.84 -19.55 -24.98
CA ARG A 258 -17.64 -18.79 -23.98
C ARG A 258 -16.75 -18.17 -22.92
N LEU A 259 -17.08 -16.92 -22.54
CA LEU A 259 -16.43 -16.17 -21.48
C LEU A 259 -17.48 -15.69 -20.46
N GLU A 260 -17.15 -15.73 -19.19
CA GLU A 260 -17.94 -15.09 -18.14
C GLU A 260 -17.49 -13.64 -17.95
N VAL A 261 -18.47 -12.71 -17.99
CA VAL A 261 -18.28 -11.26 -17.78
C VAL A 261 -19.44 -10.77 -16.91
N PRO A 262 -19.19 -9.93 -15.90
CA PRO A 262 -17.88 -9.48 -15.43
C PRO A 262 -17.17 -10.52 -14.57
N GLY A 263 -15.85 -10.46 -14.58
CA GLY A 263 -14.96 -11.28 -13.76
C GLY A 263 -13.55 -11.30 -14.33
N LEU A 264 -12.55 -11.51 -13.48
CA LEU A 264 -11.23 -11.91 -13.92
C LEU A 264 -11.29 -13.32 -14.51
N TRP A 265 -10.38 -13.65 -15.40
CA TRP A 265 -10.38 -14.93 -16.08
C TRP A 265 -10.10 -16.09 -15.13
N THR A 266 -11.05 -17.02 -15.06
CA THR A 266 -10.94 -18.26 -14.26
C THR A 266 -10.69 -19.50 -15.11
N ILE A 267 -10.79 -19.38 -16.46
CA ILE A 267 -10.47 -20.45 -17.39
C ILE A 267 -8.98 -20.69 -17.35
N ASP A 268 -8.56 -21.93 -17.08
CA ASP A 268 -7.17 -22.32 -16.78
C ASP A 268 -6.14 -21.79 -17.80
N THR A 269 -6.48 -21.79 -19.10
CA THR A 269 -5.63 -21.27 -20.17
C THR A 269 -5.51 -19.75 -20.15
N LEU A 270 -6.57 -19.02 -19.81
CA LEU A 270 -6.56 -17.56 -19.73
C LEU A 270 -5.95 -17.08 -18.41
N ALA A 271 -6.29 -17.74 -17.30
CA ALA A 271 -5.82 -17.36 -15.96
C ALA A 271 -4.30 -17.49 -15.77
N LYS A 272 -3.63 -18.20 -16.67
CA LYS A 272 -2.18 -18.48 -16.61
C LYS A 272 -1.40 -17.81 -17.74
N MET A 273 -2.03 -16.95 -18.52
CA MET A 273 -1.34 -16.30 -19.64
C MET A 273 -1.55 -14.79 -19.62
N ASP A 274 -0.50 -14.08 -19.93
CA ASP A 274 -0.59 -12.72 -20.42
C ASP A 274 -0.69 -12.74 -21.96
N GLY A 275 -1.35 -11.75 -22.58
CA GLY A 275 -1.50 -11.74 -24.03
C GLY A 275 -2.57 -10.81 -24.57
N VAL A 276 -3.04 -11.09 -25.78
CA VAL A 276 -4.12 -10.34 -26.41
C VAL A 276 -5.33 -11.24 -26.59
N VAL A 277 -6.41 -10.87 -25.94
CA VAL A 277 -7.68 -11.60 -25.96
C VAL A 277 -8.78 -10.71 -26.54
N TRP A 278 -9.44 -11.19 -27.55
CA TRP A 278 -10.61 -10.54 -28.13
C TRP A 278 -11.87 -11.10 -27.49
N THR A 279 -12.75 -10.22 -27.06
CA THR A 279 -14.05 -10.61 -26.49
C THR A 279 -15.19 -9.94 -27.25
N THR A 280 -16.34 -10.61 -27.34
CA THR A 280 -17.50 -10.07 -28.02
C THR A 280 -18.78 -10.50 -27.35
N THR A 281 -19.81 -9.64 -27.43
CA THR A 281 -21.19 -9.97 -27.04
C THR A 281 -22.20 -9.25 -27.95
N GLN A 282 -23.43 -9.73 -27.94
CA GLN A 282 -24.56 -9.05 -28.62
C GLN A 282 -25.42 -8.34 -27.56
N PHE A 283 -26.13 -7.29 -27.98
CA PHE A 283 -27.12 -6.59 -27.18
C PHE A 283 -28.25 -6.05 -28.09
N ASP A 284 -29.44 -5.91 -27.52
CA ASP A 284 -30.63 -5.49 -28.27
C ASP A 284 -30.94 -4.02 -28.00
N VAL A 285 -31.16 -3.23 -29.07
CA VAL A 285 -31.48 -1.80 -28.98
C VAL A 285 -32.92 -1.59 -29.51
N PRO A 286 -33.83 -1.00 -28.69
CA PRO A 286 -35.15 -0.58 -29.16
C PRO A 286 -35.05 0.46 -30.28
N GLU A 287 -36.02 0.42 -31.23
CA GLU A 287 -36.03 1.29 -32.41
C GLU A 287 -36.03 2.78 -32.06
N GLU A 288 -36.78 3.16 -31.02
CA GLU A 288 -36.90 4.53 -30.53
C GLU A 288 -35.59 5.11 -29.92
N LEU A 289 -34.58 4.27 -29.67
CA LEU A 289 -33.26 4.68 -29.15
C LEU A 289 -32.20 4.82 -30.25
N THR A 290 -32.51 4.45 -31.47
CA THR A 290 -31.58 4.55 -32.61
C THR A 290 -31.33 5.99 -33.03
N GLY A 291 -30.25 6.24 -33.78
CA GLY A 291 -29.94 7.58 -34.33
C GLY A 291 -29.47 8.61 -33.29
N LYS A 292 -29.40 8.27 -32.01
CA LYS A 292 -28.98 9.14 -30.92
C LYS A 292 -27.56 8.80 -30.51
N GLU A 293 -26.86 9.80 -29.94
CA GLU A 293 -25.61 9.55 -29.22
C GLU A 293 -25.88 8.76 -27.94
N ALA A 294 -24.96 7.86 -27.62
CA ALA A 294 -25.06 7.01 -26.44
C ALA A 294 -23.72 6.94 -25.69
N THR A 295 -23.74 6.42 -24.49
CA THR A 295 -22.52 6.20 -23.69
C THR A 295 -22.48 4.73 -23.25
N LEU A 296 -21.40 4.03 -23.59
CA LEU A 296 -21.09 2.71 -23.04
C LEU A 296 -20.42 2.88 -21.67
N TYR A 297 -20.92 2.15 -20.69
CA TYR A 297 -20.28 1.93 -19.38
C TYR A 297 -19.92 0.45 -19.29
N MET A 298 -18.66 0.18 -18.94
CA MET A 298 -18.17 -1.19 -18.85
C MET A 298 -17.06 -1.24 -17.80
N GLY A 299 -17.38 -1.54 -16.57
CA GLY A 299 -16.51 -1.72 -15.41
C GLY A 299 -15.04 -1.28 -15.56
N MET A 300 -14.16 -2.13 -15.14
CA MET A 300 -12.70 -2.01 -15.39
C MET A 300 -12.26 -3.18 -16.29
N ILE A 301 -11.14 -3.01 -16.99
CA ILE A 301 -10.50 -4.07 -17.78
C ILE A 301 -9.03 -4.15 -17.37
N ASP A 302 -8.55 -5.33 -17.17
CA ASP A 302 -7.17 -5.63 -16.82
C ASP A 302 -6.40 -6.12 -18.07
N ASP A 303 -5.38 -5.42 -18.63
CA ASP A 303 -4.86 -4.06 -18.30
C ASP A 303 -5.41 -2.97 -19.22
N ASP A 304 -5.17 -3.09 -20.54
CA ASP A 304 -5.51 -2.13 -21.57
C ASP A 304 -6.61 -2.67 -22.49
N ASP A 305 -7.37 -1.79 -23.13
CA ASP A 305 -8.35 -2.21 -24.13
C ASP A 305 -8.47 -1.28 -25.33
N VAL A 306 -9.04 -1.84 -26.39
CA VAL A 306 -9.64 -1.11 -27.52
C VAL A 306 -11.03 -1.67 -27.73
N THR A 307 -12.04 -0.79 -27.90
CA THR A 307 -13.45 -1.17 -27.94
C THR A 307 -14.16 -0.70 -29.21
N TRP A 308 -14.98 -1.57 -29.77
CA TRP A 308 -15.81 -1.33 -30.97
C TRP A 308 -17.27 -1.63 -30.69
N VAL A 309 -18.17 -0.87 -31.33
CA VAL A 309 -19.59 -1.15 -31.41
C VAL A 309 -19.97 -1.21 -32.90
N ASN A 310 -20.59 -2.30 -33.31
CA ASN A 310 -20.98 -2.57 -34.72
C ASN A 310 -19.82 -2.35 -35.70
N GLY A 311 -18.62 -2.75 -35.35
CA GLY A 311 -17.40 -2.60 -36.15
C GLY A 311 -16.78 -1.21 -36.15
N GLN A 312 -17.41 -0.23 -35.52
CA GLN A 312 -16.86 1.11 -35.37
C GLN A 312 -16.10 1.22 -34.04
N ARG A 313 -14.83 1.63 -34.08
CA ARG A 313 -14.03 1.91 -32.88
C ARG A 313 -14.62 3.11 -32.13
N ILE A 314 -14.86 2.94 -30.84
CA ILE A 314 -15.45 3.96 -29.97
C ILE A 314 -14.51 4.46 -28.86
N GLY A 315 -13.44 3.72 -28.54
CA GLY A 315 -12.48 4.16 -27.56
C GLY A 315 -11.38 3.14 -27.28
N GLU A 316 -10.43 3.60 -26.47
CA GLU A 316 -9.35 2.81 -25.87
C GLU A 316 -9.02 3.39 -24.50
N THR A 317 -8.58 2.55 -23.57
CA THR A 317 -8.15 2.97 -22.23
C THR A 317 -6.98 2.11 -21.77
N LYS A 318 -6.04 2.72 -21.06
CA LYS A 318 -4.89 2.05 -20.45
C LYS A 318 -5.02 2.02 -18.94
N GLY A 319 -4.60 0.88 -18.37
CA GLY A 319 -4.53 0.66 -16.94
C GLY A 319 -5.75 -0.05 -16.35
N PHE A 320 -5.48 -0.99 -15.47
CA PHE A 320 -6.46 -1.94 -14.93
C PHE A 320 -7.51 -1.30 -14.00
N THR A 321 -7.21 -0.21 -13.29
CA THR A 321 -8.13 0.44 -12.34
C THR A 321 -9.05 1.49 -12.96
N VAL A 322 -8.89 1.78 -14.26
CA VAL A 322 -9.64 2.83 -14.94
C VAL A 322 -11.00 2.30 -15.42
N LYS A 323 -12.09 2.97 -15.04
CA LYS A 323 -13.43 2.63 -15.54
C LYS A 323 -13.55 2.96 -17.02
N ARG A 324 -14.11 2.03 -17.80
CA ARG A 324 -14.36 2.21 -19.23
C ARG A 324 -15.67 2.96 -19.45
N THR A 325 -15.54 4.15 -20.03
CA THR A 325 -16.69 5.00 -20.40
C THR A 325 -16.42 5.58 -21.77
N TYR A 326 -17.21 5.14 -22.77
CA TYR A 326 -16.99 5.50 -24.17
C TYR A 326 -18.23 6.11 -24.80
N THR A 327 -18.06 7.19 -25.57
CA THR A 327 -19.12 7.77 -26.36
C THR A 327 -19.36 6.94 -27.63
N ILE A 328 -20.60 6.52 -27.84
CA ILE A 328 -21.06 5.88 -29.09
C ILE A 328 -21.70 6.97 -29.94
N PRO A 329 -21.11 7.31 -31.11
CA PRO A 329 -21.66 8.36 -31.98
C PRO A 329 -23.09 8.04 -32.45
N ALA A 330 -23.85 9.11 -32.72
CA ALA A 330 -25.18 8.96 -33.30
C ALA A 330 -25.13 8.19 -34.60
N GLY A 331 -26.09 7.26 -34.79
CA GLY A 331 -26.20 6.40 -36.00
C GLY A 331 -25.38 5.10 -35.94
N VAL A 332 -24.54 4.89 -34.92
CA VAL A 332 -23.83 3.62 -34.74
C VAL A 332 -24.76 2.51 -34.24
N LEU A 333 -25.66 2.85 -33.31
CA LEU A 333 -26.67 1.90 -32.80
C LEU A 333 -27.79 1.68 -33.83
N LYS A 334 -28.10 0.41 -34.06
CA LYS A 334 -29.16 -0.05 -35.00
C LYS A 334 -30.32 -0.65 -34.21
N ALA A 335 -31.54 -0.61 -34.77
CA ALA A 335 -32.66 -1.31 -34.17
C ALA A 335 -32.42 -2.83 -34.13
N GLY A 336 -32.78 -3.46 -33.03
CA GLY A 336 -32.56 -4.89 -32.81
C GLY A 336 -31.11 -5.20 -32.38
N LYS A 337 -30.54 -6.23 -32.99
CA LYS A 337 -29.22 -6.77 -32.59
C LYS A 337 -28.06 -5.86 -32.96
N ASN A 338 -27.24 -5.56 -31.98
CA ASN A 338 -25.96 -4.86 -32.09
C ASN A 338 -24.84 -5.73 -31.50
N GLU A 339 -23.61 -5.42 -31.85
CA GLU A 339 -22.44 -6.16 -31.40
C GLU A 339 -21.43 -5.22 -30.68
N LEU A 340 -20.96 -5.66 -29.55
CA LEU A 340 -19.86 -5.06 -28.81
C LEU A 340 -18.64 -5.98 -28.93
N THR A 341 -17.50 -5.46 -29.36
CA THR A 341 -16.24 -6.20 -29.45
C THR A 341 -15.17 -5.43 -28.70
N VAL A 342 -14.37 -6.13 -27.89
CA VAL A 342 -13.29 -5.57 -27.07
C VAL A 342 -12.03 -6.38 -27.30
N LYS A 343 -10.94 -5.72 -27.66
CA LYS A 343 -9.57 -6.25 -27.63
C LYS A 343 -8.99 -5.92 -26.28
N ILE A 344 -8.65 -6.92 -25.51
CA ILE A 344 -8.01 -6.80 -24.19
C ILE A 344 -6.54 -7.12 -24.36
N ILE A 345 -5.67 -6.27 -23.85
CA ILE A 345 -4.23 -6.47 -23.81
C ILE A 345 -3.86 -6.62 -22.36
N ASP A 346 -3.58 -7.85 -21.96
CA ASP A 346 -3.15 -8.22 -20.61
C ASP A 346 -1.63 -8.32 -20.61
N ASP A 347 -0.98 -7.37 -19.97
CA ASP A 347 0.50 -7.30 -19.93
C ASP A 347 1.07 -8.06 -18.73
N HIS A 348 0.30 -8.23 -17.65
CA HIS A 348 0.74 -9.00 -16.48
C HIS A 348 -0.37 -9.23 -15.47
N GLY A 349 -0.36 -10.37 -14.82
CA GLY A 349 -1.24 -10.66 -13.70
C GLY A 349 -2.48 -11.43 -14.07
N GLY A 350 -3.64 -10.87 -13.80
CA GLY A 350 -4.93 -11.49 -14.10
C GLY A 350 -5.74 -10.68 -15.05
N GLY A 351 -5.99 -11.15 -16.27
CA GLY A 351 -6.76 -10.44 -17.27
C GLY A 351 -8.29 -10.54 -17.09
N GLY A 352 -9.04 -9.68 -17.74
CA GLY A 352 -10.50 -9.76 -17.82
C GLY A 352 -11.25 -8.45 -17.67
N CYS A 353 -12.57 -8.53 -17.87
CA CYS A 353 -13.50 -7.42 -17.63
C CYS A 353 -14.11 -7.59 -16.24
N TYR A 354 -13.84 -6.72 -15.30
CA TYR A 354 -14.25 -6.90 -13.91
C TYR A 354 -14.97 -5.69 -13.31
N GLY A 355 -15.51 -5.87 -12.11
CA GLY A 355 -16.31 -4.88 -11.41
C GLY A 355 -17.80 -5.25 -11.32
N PRO A 356 -18.61 -4.48 -10.58
CA PRO A 356 -20.01 -4.79 -10.34
C PRO A 356 -20.86 -4.83 -11.62
N ARG A 357 -21.78 -5.79 -11.72
CA ARG A 357 -22.66 -5.97 -12.90
C ARG A 357 -23.46 -4.72 -13.28
N TYR A 358 -23.79 -3.84 -12.34
CA TYR A 358 -24.53 -2.60 -12.61
C TYR A 358 -23.73 -1.55 -13.39
N LEU A 359 -22.42 -1.74 -13.58
CA LEU A 359 -21.56 -0.89 -14.40
C LEU A 359 -21.51 -1.31 -15.88
N TYR A 360 -22.26 -2.36 -16.29
CA TYR A 360 -22.23 -2.90 -17.66
C TYR A 360 -23.53 -2.59 -18.40
N PHE A 361 -23.61 -1.43 -19.02
CA PHE A 361 -24.79 -0.97 -19.78
C PHE A 361 -24.42 0.12 -20.79
N ILE A 362 -25.32 0.33 -21.76
CA ILE A 362 -25.28 1.50 -22.65
C ILE A 362 -26.39 2.46 -22.22
N ARG A 363 -26.09 3.74 -22.07
CA ARG A 363 -27.05 4.79 -21.77
C ARG A 363 -27.37 5.60 -23.00
N VAL A 364 -28.67 5.73 -23.32
CA VAL A 364 -29.21 6.59 -24.38
C VAL A 364 -30.22 7.54 -23.73
N GLY A 365 -29.86 8.81 -23.58
CA GLY A 365 -30.63 9.75 -22.74
C GLY A 365 -30.76 9.25 -21.30
N SER A 366 -32.00 9.04 -20.82
CA SER A 366 -32.29 8.49 -19.48
C SER A 366 -32.40 6.95 -19.46
N GLN A 367 -32.39 6.28 -20.61
CA GLN A 367 -32.61 4.83 -20.69
C GLN A 367 -31.31 4.04 -20.64
N ARG A 368 -31.36 2.85 -20.04
CA ARG A 368 -30.22 1.91 -19.94
C ARG A 368 -30.50 0.64 -20.72
N ILE A 369 -29.60 0.25 -21.60
CA ILE A 369 -29.59 -0.98 -22.36
C ILE A 369 -28.57 -1.93 -21.72
N PRO A 370 -28.98 -3.09 -21.20
CA PRO A 370 -28.05 -4.03 -20.56
C PRO A 370 -27.23 -4.78 -21.62
N ILE A 371 -25.92 -4.92 -21.39
CA ILE A 371 -25.00 -5.64 -22.29
C ILE A 371 -24.58 -7.03 -21.74
N LEU A 372 -25.17 -7.46 -20.64
CA LEU A 372 -24.90 -8.77 -20.01
C LEU A 372 -26.04 -9.80 -20.24
N LYS A 373 -26.97 -9.52 -21.16
CA LYS A 373 -28.09 -10.43 -21.48
C LYS A 373 -27.65 -11.62 -22.34
N HIS A 374 -26.74 -11.38 -23.26
CA HIS A 374 -26.23 -12.39 -24.17
C HIS A 374 -24.89 -12.93 -23.71
N PRO A 375 -24.53 -14.17 -24.09
CA PRO A 375 -23.23 -14.74 -23.74
C PRO A 375 -22.08 -13.91 -24.32
N TRP A 376 -21.06 -13.73 -23.53
CA TRP A 376 -19.77 -13.25 -24.02
C TRP A 376 -18.96 -14.41 -24.57
N LYS A 377 -18.18 -14.14 -25.61
CA LYS A 377 -17.29 -15.09 -26.25
C LYS A 377 -15.89 -14.49 -26.34
N TYR A 378 -14.85 -15.33 -26.43
CA TYR A 378 -13.48 -14.88 -26.59
C TYR A 378 -12.68 -15.70 -27.59
N ARG A 379 -11.59 -15.12 -28.06
CA ARG A 379 -10.52 -15.76 -28.84
C ARG A 379 -9.19 -15.10 -28.55
N ILE A 380 -8.13 -15.90 -28.41
CA ILE A 380 -6.76 -15.42 -28.18
C ILE A 380 -6.14 -15.08 -29.53
N SER A 381 -5.51 -13.91 -29.68
CA SER A 381 -4.79 -13.51 -30.89
C SER A 381 -3.27 -13.48 -30.71
N ALA A 382 -2.78 -13.24 -29.49
CA ALA A 382 -1.36 -13.32 -29.16
C ALA A 382 -1.16 -13.78 -27.72
N VAL A 383 -0.08 -14.49 -27.46
CA VAL A 383 0.35 -14.91 -26.13
C VAL A 383 1.70 -14.28 -25.84
N LYS A 384 1.89 -13.78 -24.61
CA LYS A 384 3.17 -13.29 -24.12
C LYS A 384 4.03 -14.47 -23.71
N ASP A 385 4.78 -14.97 -24.66
CA ASP A 385 5.73 -16.05 -24.38
C ASP A 385 7.03 -15.48 -23.79
N LEU A 386 7.19 -15.67 -22.50
CA LEU A 386 8.41 -15.30 -21.78
C LEU A 386 9.51 -16.37 -21.86
N GLU A 387 9.31 -17.44 -22.62
CA GLU A 387 10.30 -18.51 -22.82
C GLU A 387 10.83 -19.07 -21.48
N GLY A 388 9.96 -19.13 -20.46
CA GLY A 388 10.31 -19.55 -19.10
C GLY A 388 11.10 -18.49 -18.29
N PHE A 389 11.30 -17.29 -18.84
CA PHE A 389 11.93 -16.20 -18.12
C PHE A 389 11.01 -15.62 -17.06
N VAL A 390 11.49 -15.52 -15.83
CA VAL A 390 10.78 -14.85 -14.74
C VAL A 390 11.36 -13.44 -14.58
N PRO A 391 10.57 -12.39 -14.82
CA PRO A 391 11.01 -11.02 -14.64
C PRO A 391 11.53 -10.76 -13.23
N ASP A 392 12.54 -9.91 -13.13
CA ASP A 392 13.01 -9.44 -11.83
C ASP A 392 11.93 -8.60 -11.16
N ASN A 393 11.71 -8.83 -9.85
CA ASN A 393 10.70 -8.14 -9.08
C ASN A 393 11.20 -7.93 -7.63
N PRO A 394 10.58 -7.04 -6.85
CA PRO A 394 11.05 -6.72 -5.51
C PRO A 394 11.03 -7.89 -4.51
N ASN A 395 10.20 -8.93 -4.75
CA ASN A 395 10.06 -10.08 -3.86
C ASN A 395 10.99 -11.25 -4.23
N LYS A 396 11.65 -11.19 -5.39
CA LYS A 396 12.52 -12.28 -5.84
C LYS A 396 13.66 -12.57 -4.85
N TYR A 397 14.19 -11.51 -4.25
CA TYR A 397 15.28 -11.59 -3.27
C TYR A 397 14.99 -10.69 -2.07
N PRO A 398 15.41 -11.07 -0.86
CA PRO A 398 15.27 -10.20 0.30
C PRO A 398 16.16 -8.94 0.19
N SER A 399 15.90 -7.95 1.02
CA SER A 399 16.69 -6.71 1.16
C SER A 399 16.75 -5.77 -0.05
N ARG A 400 16.09 -6.09 -1.17
CA ARG A 400 16.20 -5.32 -2.41
C ARG A 400 15.73 -3.87 -2.25
N LEU A 401 14.60 -3.68 -1.60
CA LEU A 401 14.01 -2.35 -1.39
C LEU A 401 14.68 -1.63 -0.23
N TYR A 402 15.04 -2.36 0.84
CA TYR A 402 15.88 -1.78 1.88
C TYR A 402 17.15 -1.17 1.28
N ASN A 403 17.87 -1.93 0.47
CA ASN A 403 19.13 -1.49 -0.12
C ASN A 403 19.00 -0.23 -0.98
N ALA A 404 17.92 -0.13 -1.75
CA ALA A 404 17.73 0.94 -2.72
C ALA A 404 16.98 2.16 -2.16
N MET A 405 15.98 1.93 -1.30
CA MET A 405 14.99 2.94 -0.94
C MET A 405 15.04 3.34 0.55
N VAL A 406 15.61 2.50 1.43
CA VAL A 406 15.66 2.75 2.89
C VAL A 406 17.08 3.09 3.35
N ALA A 407 18.07 2.28 3.01
CA ALA A 407 19.44 2.48 3.45
C ALA A 407 19.99 3.89 3.18
N PRO A 408 19.75 4.51 2.00
CA PRO A 408 20.28 5.84 1.70
C PRO A 408 19.71 6.95 2.58
N ILE A 409 18.51 6.77 3.15
CA ILE A 409 17.83 7.79 3.96
C ILE A 409 18.02 7.59 5.47
N CYS A 410 18.65 6.50 5.93
CA CYS A 410 18.82 6.21 7.36
C CYS A 410 19.65 7.24 8.13
N ARG A 411 20.31 8.18 7.45
CA ARG A 411 21.02 9.31 8.10
C ARG A 411 20.15 10.54 8.30
N TYR A 412 18.98 10.58 7.67
CA TYR A 412 18.05 11.71 7.81
C TYR A 412 17.37 11.65 9.18
N GLY A 413 17.29 12.81 9.85
CA GLY A 413 16.56 12.93 11.11
C GLY A 413 15.07 12.75 10.90
N ILE A 414 14.47 11.82 11.63
CA ILE A 414 13.02 11.54 11.56
C ILE A 414 12.46 11.38 12.97
N LYS A 415 11.20 11.71 13.18
CA LYS A 415 10.50 11.43 14.44
C LYS A 415 10.21 9.93 14.58
N GLY A 416 9.64 9.32 13.56
CA GLY A 416 9.25 7.92 13.57
C GLY A 416 8.80 7.39 12.20
N VAL A 417 8.20 6.22 12.22
CA VAL A 417 7.73 5.50 11.03
C VAL A 417 6.24 5.19 11.15
N ILE A 418 5.50 5.38 10.07
CA ILE A 418 4.17 4.81 9.86
C ILE A 418 4.26 3.74 8.78
N TRP A 419 3.72 2.54 9.06
CA TRP A 419 3.87 1.35 8.23
C TRP A 419 2.53 0.75 7.84
N TYR A 420 2.33 0.43 6.56
CA TYR A 420 1.13 -0.25 6.10
C TYR A 420 1.51 -1.35 5.12
N GLN A 421 1.61 -2.58 5.62
CA GLN A 421 2.01 -3.77 4.87
C GLN A 421 1.57 -5.04 5.64
N GLY A 422 1.43 -6.14 4.94
CA GLY A 422 1.12 -7.45 5.51
C GLY A 422 0.33 -8.30 4.54
N GLU A 423 -0.44 -7.69 3.66
CA GLU A 423 -1.32 -8.36 2.72
C GLU A 423 -0.57 -9.40 1.88
N ASN A 424 0.61 -9.04 1.38
CA ASN A 424 1.41 -9.96 0.55
C ASN A 424 2.03 -11.11 1.34
N ASN A 425 2.21 -10.96 2.65
CA ASN A 425 2.70 -12.01 3.55
C ASN A 425 1.57 -12.86 4.16
N ALA A 426 0.28 -12.60 3.89
CA ALA A 426 -0.83 -13.26 4.55
C ALA A 426 -0.85 -14.79 4.34
N ASN A 427 -0.43 -15.27 3.18
CA ASN A 427 -0.29 -16.70 2.90
C ASN A 427 0.87 -17.37 3.70
N ARG A 428 1.74 -16.58 4.32
CA ARG A 428 2.87 -16.98 5.16
C ARG A 428 2.81 -16.31 6.54
N ALA A 429 1.61 -16.06 7.05
CA ALA A 429 1.34 -15.28 8.27
C ALA A 429 2.14 -15.73 9.50
N GLN A 430 2.41 -17.05 9.66
CA GLN A 430 3.20 -17.57 10.77
C GLN A 430 4.64 -17.03 10.81
N GLU A 431 5.21 -16.65 9.67
CA GLU A 431 6.55 -16.08 9.62
C GLU A 431 6.57 -14.65 10.11
N TYR A 432 5.46 -13.94 9.95
CA TYR A 432 5.32 -12.53 10.30
C TYR A 432 5.50 -12.26 11.79
N TYR A 433 5.16 -13.21 12.67
CA TYR A 433 5.46 -13.14 14.12
C TYR A 433 6.95 -12.92 14.43
N ARG A 434 7.84 -13.29 13.52
CA ARG A 434 9.28 -13.11 13.68
C ARG A 434 9.84 -12.01 12.78
N LEU A 435 9.35 -11.92 11.55
CA LEU A 435 9.85 -10.97 10.55
C LEU A 435 9.53 -9.53 10.95
N PHE A 436 8.31 -9.26 11.39
CA PHE A 436 7.88 -7.90 11.66
C PHE A 436 8.63 -7.25 12.85
N PRO A 437 8.69 -7.87 14.04
CA PRO A 437 9.50 -7.31 15.13
C PRO A 437 11.00 -7.22 14.79
N ALA A 438 11.52 -8.15 13.98
CA ALA A 438 12.90 -8.09 13.51
C ALA A 438 13.15 -6.90 12.58
N MET A 439 12.24 -6.61 11.66
CA MET A 439 12.32 -5.47 10.75
C MET A 439 12.26 -4.14 11.51
N ILE A 440 11.38 -4.00 12.51
CA ILE A 440 11.30 -2.79 13.33
C ILE A 440 12.63 -2.56 14.08
N ASN A 441 13.17 -3.59 14.72
CA ASN A 441 14.44 -3.49 15.43
C ASN A 441 15.62 -3.21 14.49
N ASP A 442 15.61 -3.79 13.29
CA ASP A 442 16.59 -3.51 12.23
C ASP A 442 16.56 -2.03 11.84
N TRP A 443 15.40 -1.48 11.53
CA TRP A 443 15.30 -0.05 11.18
C TRP A 443 15.74 0.85 12.32
N ARG A 444 15.38 0.56 13.56
CA ARG A 444 15.87 1.27 14.75
C ARG A 444 17.39 1.24 14.87
N GLU A 445 18.03 0.11 14.58
CA GLU A 445 19.48 -0.02 14.54
C GLU A 445 20.09 0.83 13.40
N GLN A 446 19.51 0.80 12.19
CA GLN A 446 20.02 1.56 11.04
C GLN A 446 19.93 3.06 11.24
N TRP A 447 18.83 3.57 11.84
CA TRP A 447 18.70 4.97 12.24
C TRP A 447 19.46 5.31 13.53
N LYS A 448 20.03 4.30 14.22
CA LYS A 448 20.69 4.45 15.53
C LYS A 448 19.77 5.06 16.59
N ARG A 449 18.51 4.71 16.57
CA ARG A 449 17.46 5.20 17.46
C ARG A 449 16.64 4.03 18.03
N PRO A 450 17.10 3.39 19.12
CA PRO A 450 16.46 2.21 19.70
C PRO A 450 15.02 2.45 20.16
N GLU A 451 14.68 3.70 20.49
CA GLU A 451 13.34 4.12 20.94
C GLU A 451 12.52 4.79 19.83
N MET A 452 12.94 4.70 18.57
CA MET A 452 12.22 5.30 17.46
C MET A 452 10.78 4.77 17.39
N PRO A 453 9.77 5.65 17.43
CA PRO A 453 8.36 5.26 17.30
C PRO A 453 8.08 4.54 15.99
N PHE A 454 7.31 3.46 16.09
CA PHE A 454 6.92 2.68 14.92
C PHE A 454 5.44 2.31 15.02
N TYR A 455 4.60 2.96 14.23
CA TYR A 455 3.16 2.75 14.21
C TYR A 455 2.75 2.07 12.92
N TRP A 456 1.83 1.13 13.01
CA TRP A 456 1.37 0.41 11.80
C TRP A 456 -0.14 0.33 11.70
N VAL A 457 -0.57 0.06 10.50
CA VAL A 457 -1.96 -0.26 10.20
C VAL A 457 -2.13 -1.78 10.26
N GLN A 458 -3.05 -2.27 11.08
CA GLN A 458 -3.46 -3.66 11.06
C GLN A 458 -4.26 -3.92 9.78
N LEU A 459 -4.18 -5.15 9.20
CA LEU A 459 -4.89 -5.48 7.98
C LEU A 459 -6.40 -5.19 8.10
N ALA A 460 -6.95 -4.50 7.10
CA ALA A 460 -8.37 -4.23 6.98
C ALA A 460 -9.17 -5.53 6.80
N ASN A 461 -10.48 -5.48 7.01
CA ASN A 461 -11.39 -6.53 6.59
C ASN A 461 -11.41 -6.61 5.04
N PHE A 462 -11.40 -7.83 4.51
CA PHE A 462 -11.33 -8.10 3.07
C PHE A 462 -11.93 -9.48 2.77
N MET A 463 -12.36 -9.73 1.54
CA MET A 463 -13.03 -10.95 1.08
C MET A 463 -14.45 -11.12 1.65
N LYS A 464 -15.07 -12.24 1.38
CA LYS A 464 -16.44 -12.51 1.83
C LYS A 464 -16.47 -12.92 3.30
N PRO A 465 -17.49 -12.45 4.06
CA PRO A 465 -17.75 -12.98 5.39
C PRO A 465 -18.01 -14.49 5.37
N VAL A 466 -17.82 -15.14 6.49
CA VAL A 466 -18.07 -16.57 6.66
C VAL A 466 -19.26 -16.83 7.57
N ASP A 467 -20.10 -17.81 7.23
CA ASP A 467 -21.27 -18.18 8.04
C ASP A 467 -20.89 -18.95 9.34
N THR A 468 -19.74 -19.60 9.33
CA THR A 468 -19.22 -20.37 10.47
C THR A 468 -17.78 -20.01 10.76
N PRO A 469 -17.34 -20.04 12.05
CA PRO A 469 -15.96 -19.77 12.40
C PRO A 469 -15.00 -20.71 11.67
N ALA A 470 -13.99 -20.15 11.01
CA ALA A 470 -13.00 -20.89 10.23
C ALA A 470 -11.57 -20.42 10.53
N GLU A 471 -10.58 -21.18 10.04
CA GLU A 471 -9.20 -20.71 10.02
C GLU A 471 -9.04 -19.62 8.93
N SER A 472 -8.21 -18.63 9.23
CA SER A 472 -7.93 -17.50 8.34
C SER A 472 -6.46 -17.13 8.43
N SER A 473 -5.80 -17.09 7.28
CA SER A 473 -4.42 -16.58 7.18
C SER A 473 -4.36 -15.08 7.44
N TRP A 474 -5.41 -14.36 7.04
CA TRP A 474 -5.57 -12.93 7.27
C TRP A 474 -5.69 -12.59 8.76
N ALA A 475 -6.55 -13.33 9.50
CA ALA A 475 -6.66 -13.22 10.95
C ALA A 475 -5.35 -13.61 11.66
N THR A 476 -4.65 -14.63 11.18
CA THR A 476 -3.35 -15.05 11.71
C THR A 476 -2.29 -13.94 11.52
N LEU A 477 -2.33 -13.24 10.38
CA LEU A 477 -1.41 -12.11 10.16
C LEU A 477 -1.75 -10.93 11.08
N ARG A 478 -3.02 -10.60 11.29
CA ARG A 478 -3.43 -9.59 12.28
C ARG A 478 -2.95 -9.96 13.69
N ASP A 479 -3.00 -11.23 14.05
CA ASP A 479 -2.51 -11.71 15.35
C ASP A 479 -0.98 -11.58 15.47
N ALA A 480 -0.23 -11.80 14.39
CA ALA A 480 1.20 -11.53 14.35
C ALA A 480 1.52 -10.03 14.47
N GLN A 481 0.70 -9.16 13.88
CA GLN A 481 0.77 -7.71 14.08
C GLN A 481 0.50 -7.35 15.56
N ASN A 482 -0.53 -7.93 16.19
CA ASN A 482 -0.82 -7.75 17.61
C ASN A 482 0.34 -8.17 18.51
N ALA A 483 0.93 -9.34 18.25
CA ALA A 483 2.05 -9.86 19.05
C ALA A 483 3.26 -8.91 19.03
N THR A 484 3.42 -8.13 17.97
CA THR A 484 4.49 -7.14 17.80
C THR A 484 4.32 -5.93 18.73
N LEU A 485 3.14 -5.66 19.28
CA LEU A 485 2.91 -4.63 20.32
C LEU A 485 3.68 -4.90 21.63
N SER A 486 4.30 -6.07 21.78
CA SER A 486 5.23 -6.35 22.87
C SER A 486 6.53 -5.54 22.79
N LEU A 487 6.85 -4.96 21.63
CA LEU A 487 7.97 -4.02 21.48
C LEU A 487 7.59 -2.64 22.06
N PRO A 488 8.48 -1.98 22.80
CA PRO A 488 8.24 -0.63 23.28
C PRO A 488 8.17 0.38 22.11
N HIS A 489 7.54 1.52 22.34
CA HIS A 489 7.39 2.61 21.36
C HIS A 489 6.74 2.14 20.04
N THR A 490 5.71 1.30 20.17
CA THR A 490 4.92 0.80 19.05
C THR A 490 3.43 1.02 19.29
N GLY A 491 2.66 1.00 18.21
CA GLY A 491 1.20 1.08 18.25
C GLY A 491 0.59 0.65 16.92
N GLN A 492 -0.70 0.27 16.96
CA GLN A 492 -1.41 -0.15 15.74
C GLN A 492 -2.76 0.54 15.57
N ALA A 493 -3.03 0.97 14.37
CA ALA A 493 -4.36 1.39 13.94
C ALA A 493 -5.17 0.16 13.51
N VAL A 494 -6.15 -0.24 14.31
CA VAL A 494 -7.09 -1.31 13.97
C VAL A 494 -8.13 -0.75 13.00
N ILE A 495 -8.31 -1.41 11.85
CA ILE A 495 -9.18 -0.93 10.76
C ILE A 495 -10.07 -2.03 10.17
N ILE A 496 -10.53 -2.96 11.00
CA ILE A 496 -11.43 -4.06 10.59
C ILE A 496 -12.84 -3.59 10.19
N ASP A 497 -13.13 -2.33 10.36
CA ASP A 497 -14.39 -1.63 10.07
C ASP A 497 -14.29 -0.67 8.86
N VAL A 498 -13.14 -0.64 8.17
CA VAL A 498 -12.84 0.33 7.10
C VAL A 498 -12.68 -0.34 5.73
N GLY A 499 -12.49 -1.67 5.70
CA GLY A 499 -12.22 -2.42 4.49
C GLY A 499 -13.43 -2.63 3.58
N GLU A 500 -13.16 -3.10 2.39
CA GLU A 500 -14.16 -3.45 1.37
C GLU A 500 -14.02 -4.93 1.02
N ALA A 501 -15.15 -5.66 0.91
CA ALA A 501 -15.13 -7.10 0.65
C ALA A 501 -14.50 -7.47 -0.71
N ASP A 502 -14.66 -6.60 -1.69
CA ASP A 502 -14.23 -6.85 -3.09
C ASP A 502 -12.96 -6.07 -3.48
N ASP A 503 -12.39 -5.26 -2.58
CA ASP A 503 -11.17 -4.49 -2.83
C ASP A 503 -10.26 -4.52 -1.59
N VAL A 504 -9.03 -4.99 -1.78
CA VAL A 504 -8.01 -5.04 -0.71
C VAL A 504 -7.50 -3.65 -0.31
N HIS A 505 -7.90 -2.62 -1.05
CA HIS A 505 -7.49 -1.23 -0.84
C HIS A 505 -8.66 -0.38 -0.31
N PRO A 506 -8.87 -0.30 1.01
CA PRO A 506 -9.88 0.59 1.57
C PRO A 506 -9.69 2.03 1.09
N LYS A 507 -10.76 2.65 0.59
CA LYS A 507 -10.69 4.04 0.07
C LYS A 507 -10.80 5.08 1.18
N ASP A 508 -11.37 4.73 2.33
CA ASP A 508 -11.37 5.58 3.52
C ASP A 508 -9.98 5.65 4.18
N LYS A 509 -9.05 6.32 3.51
CA LYS A 509 -7.71 6.59 4.04
C LYS A 509 -7.71 7.63 5.14
N GLN A 510 -8.80 8.42 5.27
CA GLN A 510 -8.94 9.42 6.33
C GLN A 510 -9.04 8.76 7.71
N THR A 511 -9.88 7.74 7.87
CA THR A 511 -10.00 7.00 9.13
C THR A 511 -8.69 6.30 9.49
N VAL A 512 -8.00 5.71 8.50
CA VAL A 512 -6.68 5.08 8.70
C VAL A 512 -5.66 6.09 9.22
N ALA A 513 -5.53 7.23 8.55
CA ALA A 513 -4.59 8.28 8.93
C ALA A 513 -4.91 8.92 10.28
N ASN A 514 -6.21 9.12 10.57
CA ASN A 514 -6.66 9.64 11.87
C ASN A 514 -6.23 8.70 13.00
N ARG A 515 -6.48 7.38 12.90
CA ARG A 515 -6.09 6.41 13.93
C ARG A 515 -4.57 6.35 14.15
N LEU A 516 -3.77 6.48 13.09
CA LEU A 516 -2.31 6.61 13.21
C LEU A 516 -1.91 7.93 13.90
N SER A 517 -2.57 9.04 13.56
CA SER A 517 -2.24 10.35 14.14
C SER A 517 -2.58 10.44 15.62
N LEU A 518 -3.67 9.78 16.08
CA LEU A 518 -4.02 9.73 17.50
C LEU A 518 -2.87 9.13 18.33
N MET A 519 -2.24 8.04 17.86
CA MET A 519 -1.09 7.43 18.56
C MET A 519 0.09 8.38 18.62
N ALA A 520 0.44 9.03 17.51
CA ALA A 520 1.53 9.99 17.49
C ALA A 520 1.25 11.17 18.45
N LEU A 521 0.03 11.73 18.42
CA LEU A 521 -0.37 12.85 19.27
C LEU A 521 -0.30 12.50 20.77
N ASN A 522 -0.79 11.33 21.14
CA ASN A 522 -0.77 10.87 22.53
C ASN A 522 0.67 10.52 22.98
N HIS A 523 1.33 9.62 22.27
CA HIS A 523 2.57 9.02 22.76
C HIS A 523 3.79 9.91 22.55
N GLU A 524 3.84 10.69 21.44
CA GLU A 524 5.04 11.46 21.07
C GLU A 524 4.91 12.96 21.37
N TYR A 525 3.69 13.47 21.37
CA TYR A 525 3.45 14.92 21.53
C TYR A 525 2.71 15.27 22.83
N GLY A 526 2.50 14.28 23.72
CA GLY A 526 1.99 14.48 25.07
C GLY A 526 0.54 14.92 25.16
N MET A 527 -0.28 14.68 24.13
CA MET A 527 -1.71 14.95 24.13
C MET A 527 -2.48 13.76 24.77
N HIS A 528 -2.28 13.53 26.05
CA HIS A 528 -2.82 12.37 26.79
C HIS A 528 -4.34 12.38 26.98
N ASP A 529 -5.03 13.45 26.62
CA ASP A 529 -6.48 13.55 26.53
C ASP A 529 -7.04 12.91 25.24
N VAL A 530 -6.18 12.49 24.32
CA VAL A 530 -6.54 11.82 23.08
C VAL A 530 -6.45 10.30 23.27
N TYR A 531 -7.58 9.60 23.24
CA TYR A 531 -7.59 8.13 23.24
C TYR A 531 -7.08 7.59 21.89
N CYS A 532 -6.14 6.67 21.93
CA CYS A 532 -5.48 6.18 20.72
C CYS A 532 -5.43 4.64 20.61
N ASP A 533 -5.55 3.93 21.72
CA ASP A 533 -5.44 2.49 21.76
C ASP A 533 -6.81 1.79 21.63
N SER A 534 -6.88 0.83 20.72
CA SER A 534 -7.99 -0.10 20.57
C SER A 534 -8.06 -1.04 21.77
N PRO A 535 -9.26 -1.44 22.25
CA PRO A 535 -9.38 -2.42 23.32
C PRO A 535 -8.66 -3.73 22.98
N GLN A 536 -7.90 -4.27 23.94
CA GLN A 536 -7.09 -5.48 23.77
C GLN A 536 -7.38 -6.53 24.85
N PRO A 537 -7.34 -7.86 24.52
CA PRO A 537 -7.59 -8.91 25.49
C PRO A 537 -6.51 -8.94 26.58
N VAL A 538 -6.94 -9.04 27.82
CA VAL A 538 -6.06 -9.24 28.98
C VAL A 538 -6.24 -10.65 29.55
N ARG A 539 -7.49 -11.07 29.75
CA ARG A 539 -7.82 -12.34 30.38
C ARG A 539 -9.23 -12.78 30.03
N ALA A 540 -9.39 -14.09 29.86
CA ALA A 540 -10.68 -14.76 29.75
C ALA A 540 -10.78 -15.82 30.85
N GLU A 541 -11.81 -15.77 31.68
CA GLU A 541 -12.03 -16.70 32.80
C GLU A 541 -13.38 -17.36 32.69
N ARG A 542 -13.44 -18.67 32.99
CA ARG A 542 -14.71 -19.38 33.10
C ARG A 542 -15.41 -18.95 34.39
N THR A 543 -16.68 -18.57 34.31
CA THR A 543 -17.52 -18.25 35.46
C THR A 543 -18.19 -19.51 36.06
N ALA A 544 -18.70 -19.44 37.28
CA ALA A 544 -19.32 -20.57 37.97
C ALA A 544 -20.55 -21.14 37.22
N ASP A 545 -21.25 -20.33 36.44
CA ASP A 545 -22.37 -20.76 35.59
C ASP A 545 -21.96 -21.29 34.22
N GLY A 546 -20.64 -21.47 34.00
CA GLY A 546 -20.08 -22.03 32.78
C GLY A 546 -19.90 -21.07 31.61
N ASN A 547 -20.23 -19.79 31.78
CA ASN A 547 -19.97 -18.73 30.81
C ASN A 547 -18.51 -18.24 30.92
N ILE A 548 -18.15 -17.21 30.13
CA ILE A 548 -16.81 -16.63 30.12
C ILE A 548 -16.91 -15.16 30.50
N LEU A 549 -16.06 -14.70 31.41
CA LEU A 549 -15.81 -13.29 31.64
C LEU A 549 -14.50 -12.91 30.95
N LEU A 550 -14.60 -12.09 29.90
CA LEU A 550 -13.48 -11.53 29.17
C LEU A 550 -13.17 -10.14 29.72
N THR A 551 -11.93 -9.90 30.12
CA THR A 551 -11.42 -8.58 30.54
C THR A 551 -10.53 -8.03 29.43
N LEU A 552 -10.80 -6.80 29.02
CA LEU A 552 -10.02 -6.07 28.03
C LEU A 552 -9.25 -4.92 28.70
N ARG A 553 -8.07 -4.60 28.20
CA ARG A 553 -7.46 -3.30 28.44
C ARG A 553 -8.21 -2.30 27.59
N ASN A 554 -8.81 -1.32 28.22
CA ASN A 554 -9.56 -0.25 27.57
C ASN A 554 -9.25 1.06 28.31
N GLU A 555 -8.65 2.01 27.63
CA GLU A 555 -8.24 3.30 28.18
C GLU A 555 -9.35 4.34 28.11
N ALA A 556 -10.34 4.15 27.22
CA ALA A 556 -11.52 4.98 27.13
C ALA A 556 -12.53 4.66 28.27
N GLU A 557 -13.55 5.49 28.44
CA GLU A 557 -14.49 5.41 29.55
C GLU A 557 -15.23 4.06 29.64
N THR A 558 -15.64 3.49 28.49
CA THR A 558 -16.37 2.22 28.45
C THR A 558 -16.26 1.53 27.09
N LEU A 559 -16.64 0.25 27.06
CA LEU A 559 -16.91 -0.51 25.85
C LEU A 559 -18.34 -0.25 25.36
N VAL A 560 -18.55 -0.22 24.05
CA VAL A 560 -19.85 -0.03 23.41
C VAL A 560 -20.04 -1.00 22.24
N CYS A 561 -21.28 -1.41 21.99
CA CYS A 561 -21.66 -2.18 20.81
C CYS A 561 -22.29 -1.26 19.78
N HIS A 562 -21.70 -1.16 18.60
CA HIS A 562 -22.17 -0.27 17.53
C HIS A 562 -23.13 -1.00 16.60
N ASP A 563 -24.34 -1.30 17.07
CA ASP A 563 -25.42 -1.76 16.21
C ASP A 563 -26.79 -1.79 16.90
N ARG A 564 -27.77 -2.37 16.18
CA ARG A 564 -29.16 -2.55 16.63
C ARG A 564 -29.38 -3.79 17.52
N TYR A 565 -28.40 -4.68 17.65
CA TYR A 565 -28.60 -5.97 18.31
C TYR A 565 -28.51 -5.88 19.84
N GLY A 566 -27.82 -4.87 20.39
CA GLY A 566 -27.66 -4.66 21.82
C GLY A 566 -26.76 -5.70 22.51
N TYR A 567 -25.98 -6.49 21.72
CA TYR A 567 -24.97 -7.42 22.21
C TYR A 567 -23.76 -7.42 21.31
N ALA A 568 -22.61 -7.81 21.85
CA ALA A 568 -21.38 -7.89 21.07
C ALA A 568 -21.34 -9.18 20.22
N CYS A 569 -21.12 -8.99 18.92
CA CYS A 569 -20.95 -10.02 17.89
C CYS A 569 -19.49 -10.27 17.58
N GLY A 570 -19.19 -11.20 16.67
CA GLY A 570 -17.84 -11.51 16.22
C GLY A 570 -17.04 -12.40 17.17
N PHE A 571 -17.64 -12.93 18.24
CA PHE A 571 -17.01 -13.86 19.17
C PHE A 571 -17.23 -15.31 18.75
N ALA A 572 -16.20 -16.15 18.90
CA ALA A 572 -16.29 -17.59 18.75
C ALA A 572 -15.57 -18.30 19.90
N VAL A 573 -16.16 -19.42 20.38
CA VAL A 573 -15.68 -20.19 21.52
C VAL A 573 -15.43 -21.63 21.10
N ALA A 574 -14.29 -22.19 21.48
CA ALA A 574 -13.97 -23.59 21.31
C ALA A 574 -13.73 -24.30 22.65
N GLY A 575 -14.11 -25.58 22.70
CA GLY A 575 -13.79 -26.49 23.78
C GLY A 575 -12.57 -27.37 23.48
N ALA A 576 -12.48 -28.51 24.13
CA ALA A 576 -11.39 -29.50 23.93
C ALA A 576 -11.39 -30.14 22.53
N ASP A 577 -12.50 -30.06 21.82
CA ASP A 577 -12.65 -30.51 20.43
C ASP A 577 -11.97 -29.57 19.40
N GLY A 578 -11.54 -28.38 19.83
CA GLY A 578 -10.93 -27.36 18.95
C GLY A 578 -11.91 -26.73 17.94
N VAL A 579 -13.20 -27.06 18.00
CA VAL A 579 -14.21 -26.55 17.07
C VAL A 579 -14.78 -25.25 17.59
N TYR A 580 -14.56 -24.15 16.86
CA TYR A 580 -15.10 -22.84 17.19
C TYR A 580 -16.59 -22.73 16.81
N ARG A 581 -17.36 -22.12 17.71
CA ARG A 581 -18.80 -21.86 17.55
C ARG A 581 -19.09 -20.43 17.93
N TRP A 582 -19.96 -19.74 17.18
CA TRP A 582 -20.35 -18.37 17.49
C TRP A 582 -20.92 -18.23 18.92
N ALA A 583 -20.53 -17.16 19.58
CA ALA A 583 -20.97 -16.80 20.92
C ALA A 583 -21.38 -15.33 20.97
N LYS A 584 -22.38 -15.03 21.81
CA LYS A 584 -22.82 -13.65 22.04
C LYS A 584 -22.11 -13.07 23.26
N GLY A 585 -21.77 -11.79 23.17
CA GLY A 585 -21.17 -11.03 24.26
C GLY A 585 -22.13 -9.96 24.82
N GLU A 586 -22.07 -9.75 26.12
CA GLU A 586 -22.74 -8.66 26.82
C GLU A 586 -21.71 -7.82 27.55
N VAL A 587 -21.70 -6.49 27.32
CA VAL A 587 -20.83 -5.58 28.07
C VAL A 587 -21.40 -5.45 29.48
N VAL A 588 -20.68 -5.95 30.46
CA VAL A 588 -21.15 -5.99 31.89
C VAL A 588 -20.39 -5.01 32.79
N ALA A 589 -19.30 -4.45 32.31
CA ALA A 589 -18.51 -3.41 32.97
C ALA A 589 -17.70 -2.60 31.91
N PRO A 590 -17.13 -1.44 32.24
CA PRO A 590 -16.41 -0.58 31.31
C PRO A 590 -15.31 -1.27 30.49
N ASN A 591 -14.77 -2.37 30.99
CA ASN A 591 -13.70 -3.14 30.35
C ASN A 591 -13.97 -4.66 30.37
N GLN A 592 -15.22 -5.08 30.58
CA GLN A 592 -15.56 -6.50 30.66
C GLN A 592 -16.75 -6.88 29.78
N VAL A 593 -16.58 -8.04 29.12
CA VAL A 593 -17.63 -8.66 28.30
C VAL A 593 -17.90 -10.06 28.83
N ARG A 594 -19.15 -10.37 29.10
CA ARG A 594 -19.61 -11.73 29.43
C ARG A 594 -19.99 -12.44 28.14
N LEU A 595 -19.35 -13.56 27.83
CA LEU A 595 -19.69 -14.37 26.67
C LEU A 595 -20.56 -15.55 27.06
N THR A 596 -21.66 -15.73 26.36
CA THR A 596 -22.51 -16.92 26.52
C THR A 596 -21.84 -18.12 25.84
N THR A 597 -21.48 -19.11 26.65
CA THR A 597 -20.86 -20.34 26.13
C THR A 597 -21.88 -21.18 25.35
N PRO A 598 -21.55 -21.66 24.14
CA PRO A 598 -22.40 -22.57 23.37
C PRO A 598 -22.75 -23.83 24.16
N LYS A 599 -24.00 -24.31 24.02
CA LYS A 599 -24.51 -25.47 24.77
C LYS A 599 -23.61 -26.70 24.60
N GLY A 600 -23.22 -27.33 25.73
CA GLY A 600 -22.42 -28.54 25.76
C GLY A 600 -20.91 -28.31 25.57
N VAL A 601 -20.46 -27.07 25.46
CA VAL A 601 -19.05 -26.72 25.34
C VAL A 601 -18.49 -26.37 26.72
N VAL A 602 -17.34 -26.93 27.08
CA VAL A 602 -16.50 -26.46 28.17
C VAL A 602 -15.46 -25.52 27.54
N PRO A 603 -15.56 -24.20 27.76
CA PRO A 603 -14.76 -23.24 27.00
C PRO A 603 -13.26 -23.33 27.34
N MET A 604 -12.41 -23.40 26.32
CA MET A 604 -10.96 -23.41 26.43
C MET A 604 -10.30 -22.27 25.65
N MET A 605 -10.92 -21.82 24.58
CA MET A 605 -10.41 -20.75 23.73
C MET A 605 -11.52 -19.79 23.32
N VAL A 606 -11.18 -18.52 23.21
CA VAL A 606 -12.03 -17.46 22.64
C VAL A 606 -11.31 -16.81 21.49
N ARG A 607 -12.03 -16.54 20.39
CA ARG A 607 -11.65 -15.68 19.30
C ARG A 607 -12.60 -14.49 19.21
N TYR A 608 -12.09 -13.34 18.78
CA TYR A 608 -12.88 -12.17 18.41
C TYR A 608 -12.44 -11.65 17.06
N ALA A 609 -13.38 -11.34 16.16
CA ALA A 609 -13.13 -10.83 14.82
C ALA A 609 -12.12 -11.68 14.03
N TRP A 610 -12.16 -13.01 14.23
CA TRP A 610 -11.24 -13.97 13.62
C TRP A 610 -11.78 -14.44 12.28
N GLY A 611 -11.39 -13.76 11.22
CA GLY A 611 -11.78 -14.06 9.85
C GLY A 611 -11.12 -13.10 8.88
N ASP A 612 -11.24 -13.37 7.58
CA ASP A 612 -10.75 -12.47 6.55
C ASP A 612 -11.57 -11.16 6.58
N ASN A 613 -12.90 -11.28 6.61
CA ASN A 613 -13.84 -10.17 6.72
C ASN A 613 -14.80 -10.39 7.91
N PRO A 614 -14.43 -9.93 9.11
CA PRO A 614 -15.27 -10.01 10.29
C PRO A 614 -16.28 -8.84 10.34
N ASP A 615 -17.18 -8.74 9.36
CA ASP A 615 -18.11 -7.64 9.15
C ASP A 615 -19.19 -7.51 10.24
N ASP A 616 -19.37 -8.54 11.07
CA ASP A 616 -20.26 -8.56 12.22
C ASP A 616 -19.59 -8.09 13.53
N ALA A 617 -18.28 -7.85 13.54
CA ALA A 617 -17.55 -7.42 14.72
C ALA A 617 -17.92 -5.97 15.09
N ASN A 618 -18.65 -5.80 16.21
CA ASN A 618 -19.31 -4.53 16.58
C ASN A 618 -18.88 -3.97 17.93
N LEU A 619 -17.85 -4.52 18.56
CA LEU A 619 -17.37 -4.06 19.87
C LEU A 619 -16.29 -2.98 19.71
N TYR A 620 -16.56 -1.81 20.28
CA TYR A 620 -15.70 -0.63 20.25
C TYR A 620 -15.48 -0.10 21.67
N ASN A 621 -14.61 0.88 21.81
CA ASN A 621 -14.61 1.73 22.97
C ASN A 621 -15.43 3.02 22.73
N SER A 622 -15.69 3.78 23.79
CA SER A 622 -16.46 5.05 23.71
C SER A 622 -15.75 6.15 22.91
N ALA A 623 -14.47 5.99 22.58
CA ALA A 623 -13.74 6.87 21.66
C ALA A 623 -13.90 6.48 20.18
N GLY A 624 -14.67 5.43 19.86
CA GLY A 624 -14.94 4.98 18.50
C GLY A 624 -13.83 4.10 17.90
N LEU A 625 -12.94 3.56 18.73
CA LEU A 625 -11.91 2.64 18.26
C LEU A 625 -12.40 1.19 18.35
N PRO A 626 -12.32 0.39 17.28
CA PRO A 626 -12.76 -1.01 17.27
C PRO A 626 -11.86 -1.87 18.15
N THR A 627 -12.44 -2.88 18.79
CA THR A 627 -11.66 -3.87 19.55
C THR A 627 -10.76 -4.66 18.60
N THR A 628 -9.51 -4.78 18.99
CA THR A 628 -8.49 -5.55 18.28
C THR A 628 -8.94 -7.01 18.06
N PRO A 629 -8.85 -7.58 16.85
CA PRO A 629 -9.00 -9.03 16.63
C PRO A 629 -8.01 -9.82 17.47
N PHE A 630 -8.44 -10.92 18.08
CA PHE A 630 -7.57 -11.71 18.94
C PHE A 630 -7.98 -13.19 19.07
N GLN A 631 -7.07 -13.97 19.63
CA GLN A 631 -7.30 -15.30 20.17
C GLN A 631 -6.72 -15.39 21.59
N ILE A 632 -7.49 -15.94 22.56
CA ILE A 632 -7.05 -16.04 23.95
C ILE A 632 -7.54 -17.36 24.61
N LYS A 633 -6.71 -17.92 25.49
CA LYS A 633 -7.06 -19.09 26.32
C LYS A 633 -8.03 -18.69 27.43
N VAL A 634 -8.96 -19.60 27.73
CA VAL A 634 -9.89 -19.45 28.87
C VAL A 634 -9.28 -20.13 30.10
N GLU A 635 -9.06 -19.34 31.13
CA GLU A 635 -8.61 -19.84 32.43
C GLU A 635 -9.78 -20.57 33.17
N PRO A 636 -9.49 -21.63 33.94
CA PRO A 636 -10.50 -22.28 34.77
C PRO A 636 -11.16 -21.29 35.75
N ALA A 637 -12.40 -21.58 36.15
CA ALA A 637 -13.02 -20.82 37.24
C ALA A 637 -12.11 -20.85 38.49
N LYS A 638 -11.90 -19.71 39.13
CA LYS A 638 -11.25 -19.70 40.44
C LYS A 638 -12.16 -20.41 41.44
N PRO A 639 -11.62 -21.22 42.34
CA PRO A 639 -12.39 -21.94 43.32
C PRO A 639 -13.13 -20.97 44.29
#